data_afe62a3745730d58c6dbe4218c0beca5
#
_entry.id   afe62a3745730d58c6dbe4218c0beca5
#
_cell.length_a   1.000
_cell.length_b   1.000
_cell.length_c   1.000
_cell.angle_alpha   90.00
_cell.angle_beta   90.00
_cell.angle_gamma   90.00
#
_symmetry.space_group_name_H-M   'P 1'
#
loop_
_entity.id
_entity.type
_entity.pdbx_description
1 polymer ?
#
loop_
_entity_poly.entity_id
_entity_poly.type
_entity_poly.pdbx_seq_one_letter_code
_entity_poly.pdbx_strand_id
1 'polypeptide(L)'
;MIISPPFLPQLDPSKLDPSKPDPMMDAVDEFELFHGIYPIAFDRRRHCGVHLSPDMHGAVYAIADGEVVAYRVCQHAIDPDNSHVGFVLLRHMAETGDGRKLTFYSLYMHLLPLAEYHTFGYDAKGLANFLHMPTGDTRKGKATQAAKGDGKRVRRKDILGYLGQYEGRTHLHFEIFMVPDDFAAYFNHTQLGHPAPDTPKGTDCWGHAYYTIPGGQSFHAQPPYTGADSKLQGIEFKSGHEGRNDLPLAVETYFCNGTKYTNVWSIAANGVRTLLTPEPVPEAGYEYDLYTRATALYACPSDGYEMLRFGRVRSSAATPLTWAYVTYASGKQGYIDISNAAIKKLSDADFPEFMGWQKVTDGNTPFDSNGMCDIDVLKKLVKDAGPGNEPPVIEDVTEAGKMQPLSTYLILENTVRQALRGFICYAPSEWDSTNNETRYAKLRDEGGFYHGNDDGYNKFLKYLKEVQFWDVTGLTAGGNLWFFHPLAFIRHFRKCGWLSESELLSMLPMSALRYAKPPHVPGYWTSEQIKVMEVTKRLVGQNLASLNGAMQKFGISPRPWRMAAFLANAMEETQWFSKLHENNRLAKYWPWDGRGFLQLTWPDNYVKYWEFIGRKIPDALKKELSESAKMADKDGTNAPLQDGKHPTLTAQILQWREDAGDKAISATESAGAYWAWTKAAVYADKFPILALQIQNITKPGFQPVIYYSCQSYGQVAATVNFGSAPKDTAKIARVNGILARYQAYTSALIVLADGTLFPRSEGQGWDNPSGYERRNM
;
A
#
# COMPACT_ATOMS: atom_id res chain seq x y z
N MET A 1 1.82 -6.33 3.73
CA MET A 1 3.07 -5.86 3.11
C MET A 1 3.08 -4.34 3.07
N ILE A 2 4.11 -3.70 3.59
CA ILE A 2 4.41 -2.29 3.36
C ILE A 2 5.64 -2.22 2.44
N ILE A 3 5.57 -1.36 1.42
CA ILE A 3 6.64 -1.21 0.44
C ILE A 3 6.79 0.28 0.05
N SER A 4 8.01 0.74 -0.13
CA SER A 4 8.37 2.12 -0.55
C SER A 4 9.06 2.10 -1.91
N PRO A 5 9.08 3.20 -2.65
CA PRO A 5 9.99 3.31 -3.80
C PRO A 5 11.45 3.44 -3.35
N PRO A 6 12.42 3.21 -4.26
CA PRO A 6 13.85 3.30 -3.93
C PRO A 6 14.36 4.74 -3.71
N PHE A 7 13.55 5.74 -4.07
CA PHE A 7 13.79 7.16 -3.80
C PHE A 7 12.59 7.75 -3.08
N LEU A 8 12.84 8.67 -2.15
CA LEU A 8 11.81 9.29 -1.32
C LEU A 8 11.83 10.81 -1.52
N PRO A 9 11.30 11.32 -2.67
CA PRO A 9 11.25 12.75 -2.91
C PRO A 9 10.39 13.48 -1.88
N GLN A 10 10.74 14.73 -1.61
CA GLN A 10 9.96 15.58 -0.74
C GLN A 10 8.65 15.98 -1.44
N LEU A 11 7.52 15.66 -0.80
CA LEU A 11 6.21 16.07 -1.28
C LEU A 11 5.87 17.47 -0.76
N ASP A 12 5.39 18.36 -1.65
CA ASP A 12 4.83 19.64 -1.26
C ASP A 12 3.32 19.49 -1.00
N PRO A 13 2.86 19.60 0.26
CA PRO A 13 1.45 19.41 0.59
C PRO A 13 0.50 20.34 -0.16
N SER A 14 0.98 21.52 -0.59
CA SER A 14 0.17 22.51 -1.31
C SER A 14 -0.09 22.14 -2.77
N LYS A 15 0.68 21.19 -3.32
CA LYS A 15 0.61 20.72 -4.71
C LYS A 15 -0.01 19.33 -4.84
N LEU A 16 -0.42 18.71 -3.75
CA LEU A 16 -1.02 17.38 -3.80
C LEU A 16 -2.40 17.44 -4.46
N ASP A 17 -2.57 16.63 -5.51
CA ASP A 17 -3.87 16.43 -6.15
C ASP A 17 -4.71 15.49 -5.28
N PRO A 18 -5.88 15.95 -4.76
CA PRO A 18 -6.71 15.14 -3.89
C PRO A 18 -7.38 13.95 -4.61
N SER A 19 -7.37 13.90 -5.91
CA SER A 19 -7.90 12.77 -6.71
C SER A 19 -6.89 11.64 -6.89
N LYS A 20 -5.59 11.93 -6.72
CA LYS A 20 -4.51 10.97 -6.89
C LYS A 20 -4.26 10.17 -5.62
N PRO A 21 -4.36 8.83 -5.66
CA PRO A 21 -4.26 7.99 -4.47
C PRO A 21 -2.82 7.85 -3.93
N ASP A 22 -1.78 7.98 -4.75
CA ASP A 22 -0.38 7.78 -4.34
C ASP A 22 0.57 8.83 -4.95
N PRO A 23 0.61 10.05 -4.40
CA PRO A 23 1.46 11.12 -4.91
C PRO A 23 2.97 10.82 -4.79
N MET A 24 3.39 9.93 -3.89
CA MET A 24 4.79 9.50 -3.78
C MET A 24 5.22 8.74 -5.04
N MET A 25 4.40 7.79 -5.47
CA MET A 25 4.70 7.03 -6.68
C MET A 25 4.58 7.90 -7.95
N ASP A 26 3.66 8.87 -7.97
CA ASP A 26 3.57 9.82 -9.09
C ASP A 26 4.86 10.63 -9.22
N ALA A 27 5.43 11.10 -8.11
CA ALA A 27 6.69 11.82 -8.11
C ALA A 27 7.89 10.94 -8.52
N VAL A 28 7.89 9.66 -8.15
CA VAL A 28 8.99 8.73 -8.50
C VAL A 28 8.88 8.25 -9.96
N ASP A 29 7.68 8.14 -10.51
CA ASP A 29 7.49 7.79 -11.92
C ASP A 29 8.17 8.79 -12.87
N GLU A 30 8.29 10.07 -12.48
CA GLU A 30 8.99 11.10 -13.25
C GLU A 30 10.52 10.87 -13.33
N PHE A 31 11.07 10.02 -12.47
CA PHE A 31 12.50 9.67 -12.49
C PHE A 31 12.85 8.60 -13.52
N GLU A 32 11.86 7.94 -14.14
CA GLU A 32 12.09 6.87 -15.10
C GLU A 32 12.66 7.42 -16.42
N LEU A 33 13.85 6.95 -16.78
CA LEU A 33 14.56 7.38 -17.98
C LEU A 33 14.17 6.54 -19.21
N PHE A 34 14.18 7.18 -20.37
CA PHE A 34 13.80 6.56 -21.64
C PHE A 34 14.84 5.58 -22.20
N HIS A 35 16.08 5.61 -21.76
CA HIS A 35 17.14 4.74 -22.29
C HIS A 35 17.28 3.39 -21.57
N GLY A 36 16.45 3.11 -20.63
CA GLY A 36 16.40 1.84 -19.90
C GLY A 36 14.96 1.48 -19.57
N ILE A 37 14.12 1.37 -20.59
CA ILE A 37 12.71 1.03 -20.46
C ILE A 37 12.58 -0.47 -20.30
N TYR A 38 11.82 -0.90 -19.27
CA TYR A 38 11.42 -2.28 -19.14
C TYR A 38 10.38 -2.65 -20.22
N PRO A 39 10.43 -3.80 -20.88
CA PRO A 39 11.45 -4.84 -20.77
C PRO A 39 12.52 -4.80 -21.88
N ILE A 40 12.78 -3.64 -22.52
CA ILE A 40 13.57 -3.51 -23.73
C ILE A 40 14.63 -2.42 -23.57
N ALA A 41 15.93 -2.76 -23.77
CA ALA A 41 17.01 -1.79 -23.87
C ALA A 41 16.99 -1.04 -25.21
N PHE A 42 17.71 0.10 -25.26
CA PHE A 42 17.83 0.93 -26.44
C PHE A 42 18.42 0.20 -27.67
N ASP A 43 19.24 -0.82 -27.45
CA ASP A 43 19.87 -1.67 -28.46
C ASP A 43 19.04 -2.92 -28.81
N ARG A 44 17.75 -2.93 -28.44
CA ARG A 44 16.78 -3.99 -28.67
C ARG A 44 17.00 -5.26 -27.83
N ARG A 45 17.99 -5.28 -26.95
CA ARG A 45 18.13 -6.38 -25.99
C ARG A 45 16.98 -6.37 -24.99
N ARG A 46 16.82 -7.52 -24.35
CA ARG A 46 16.01 -7.60 -23.14
C ARG A 46 16.63 -6.74 -22.03
N HIS A 47 15.79 -6.01 -21.30
CA HIS A 47 16.18 -5.21 -20.15
C HIS A 47 15.27 -5.54 -18.96
N CYS A 48 15.86 -6.13 -17.92
CA CYS A 48 15.09 -6.73 -16.82
C CYS A 48 14.60 -5.71 -15.77
N GLY A 49 14.98 -4.43 -15.87
CA GLY A 49 14.68 -3.38 -14.92
C GLY A 49 14.28 -2.05 -15.55
N VAL A 50 14.39 -1.00 -14.76
CA VAL A 50 14.21 0.40 -15.18
C VAL A 50 15.39 1.22 -14.74
N HIS A 51 15.67 2.31 -15.46
CA HIS A 51 16.64 3.31 -15.04
C HIS A 51 15.93 4.51 -14.40
N LEU A 52 16.30 4.81 -13.15
CA LEU A 52 15.73 5.89 -12.37
C LEU A 52 16.79 6.97 -12.08
N SER A 53 16.49 8.22 -12.42
CA SER A 53 17.40 9.35 -12.19
C SER A 53 16.64 10.52 -11.57
N PRO A 54 16.65 10.68 -10.25
CA PRO A 54 16.25 11.94 -9.63
C PRO A 54 17.27 13.05 -9.97
N ASP A 55 16.84 14.30 -9.93
CA ASP A 55 17.64 15.49 -10.34
C ASP A 55 18.95 15.68 -9.56
N MET A 56 19.14 14.98 -8.45
CA MET A 56 20.34 15.05 -7.62
C MET A 56 20.82 13.65 -7.24
N HIS A 57 22.13 13.49 -7.04
CA HIS A 57 22.68 12.30 -6.41
C HIS A 57 22.01 12.11 -5.04
N GLY A 58 21.11 11.17 -4.93
CA GLY A 58 20.29 10.94 -3.74
C GLY A 58 20.59 9.61 -3.08
N ALA A 59 20.13 9.47 -1.82
CA ALA A 59 20.17 8.19 -1.15
C ALA A 59 19.24 7.18 -1.84
N VAL A 60 19.71 5.95 -1.98
CA VAL A 60 18.97 4.80 -2.49
C VAL A 60 18.50 3.97 -1.30
N TYR A 61 17.20 3.77 -1.20
CA TYR A 61 16.58 3.12 -0.05
C TYR A 61 16.11 1.70 -0.34
N ALA A 62 16.21 0.81 0.65
CA ALA A 62 15.58 -0.50 0.62
C ALA A 62 14.05 -0.34 0.55
N ILE A 63 13.43 -0.97 -0.45
CA ILE A 63 11.97 -0.84 -0.69
C ILE A 63 11.11 -1.55 0.35
N ALA A 64 11.61 -2.59 0.99
CA ALA A 64 10.95 -3.37 2.03
C ALA A 64 12.00 -4.01 2.94
N ASP A 65 11.56 -4.54 4.08
CA ASP A 65 12.44 -5.36 4.93
C ASP A 65 12.93 -6.57 4.11
N GLY A 66 14.22 -6.88 4.19
CA GLY A 66 14.80 -7.94 3.37
C GLY A 66 16.09 -8.54 3.91
N GLU A 67 16.40 -9.72 3.41
CA GLU A 67 17.67 -10.41 3.59
C GLU A 67 18.58 -10.08 2.41
N VAL A 68 19.84 -9.75 2.69
CA VAL A 68 20.83 -9.51 1.65
C VAL A 68 21.21 -10.85 1.04
N VAL A 69 21.04 -10.99 -0.27
CA VAL A 69 21.43 -12.18 -1.04
C VAL A 69 22.88 -12.06 -1.50
N ALA A 70 23.17 -10.95 -2.16
CA ALA A 70 24.50 -10.62 -2.64
C ALA A 70 24.68 -9.08 -2.67
N TYR A 71 25.91 -8.61 -2.59
CA TYR A 71 26.22 -7.18 -2.69
C TYR A 71 27.65 -6.93 -3.16
N ARG A 72 27.88 -5.73 -3.65
CA ARG A 72 29.21 -5.23 -4.05
C ARG A 72 29.35 -3.79 -3.61
N VAL A 73 30.32 -3.52 -2.77
CA VAL A 73 30.74 -2.18 -2.40
C VAL A 73 32.07 -1.87 -3.07
N CYS A 74 32.06 -0.90 -3.96
CA CYS A 74 33.24 -0.48 -4.71
C CYS A 74 33.98 0.66 -4.01
N GLN A 75 35.32 0.64 -4.06
CA GLN A 75 36.14 1.79 -3.63
C GLN A 75 36.19 2.85 -4.74
N HIS A 76 36.33 2.43 -6.00
CA HIS A 76 36.49 3.29 -7.16
C HIS A 76 35.61 2.84 -8.32
N ALA A 77 35.43 3.69 -9.34
CA ALA A 77 34.85 3.32 -10.63
C ALA A 77 35.67 2.24 -11.33
N ILE A 78 35.00 1.48 -12.24
CA ILE A 78 35.63 0.36 -12.96
C ILE A 78 36.42 0.80 -14.21
N ASP A 79 36.09 1.97 -14.78
CA ASP A 79 36.65 2.43 -16.03
C ASP A 79 36.91 3.96 -16.03
N PRO A 80 37.62 4.51 -17.08
CA PRO A 80 37.87 5.93 -17.21
C PRO A 80 36.61 6.79 -17.39
N ASP A 81 35.49 6.18 -17.87
CA ASP A 81 34.20 6.85 -18.06
C ASP A 81 33.40 6.92 -16.77
N ASN A 82 34.03 6.52 -15.69
CA ASN A 82 33.52 6.58 -14.33
C ASN A 82 32.25 5.74 -14.13
N SER A 83 32.23 4.51 -14.68
CA SER A 83 31.11 3.57 -14.50
C SER A 83 31.15 2.92 -13.13
N HIS A 84 30.01 2.96 -12.42
CA HIS A 84 29.83 2.43 -11.07
C HIS A 84 29.11 1.07 -11.12
N VAL A 85 29.68 0.07 -10.48
CA VAL A 85 29.18 -1.30 -10.51
C VAL A 85 28.85 -1.84 -9.10
N GLY A 86 28.74 -0.94 -8.13
CA GLY A 86 28.24 -1.26 -6.80
C GLY A 86 26.77 -1.69 -6.88
N PHE A 87 26.40 -2.72 -6.09
CA PHE A 87 25.02 -3.21 -6.06
C PHE A 87 24.63 -3.82 -4.70
N VAL A 88 23.33 -3.91 -4.47
CA VAL A 88 22.71 -4.73 -3.42
C VAL A 88 21.56 -5.52 -4.03
N LEU A 89 21.53 -6.84 -3.81
CA LEU A 89 20.41 -7.73 -4.13
C LEU A 89 19.76 -8.19 -2.83
N LEU A 90 18.47 -7.91 -2.69
CA LEU A 90 17.68 -8.27 -1.52
C LEU A 90 16.63 -9.32 -1.86
N ARG A 91 16.36 -10.21 -0.90
CA ARG A 91 15.22 -11.13 -0.88
C ARG A 91 14.22 -10.63 0.15
N HIS A 92 12.99 -10.44 -0.25
CA HIS A 92 11.88 -9.99 0.59
C HIS A 92 10.89 -11.12 0.82
N MET A 93 10.41 -11.25 2.04
CA MET A 93 9.33 -12.17 2.42
C MET A 93 8.26 -11.34 3.12
N ALA A 94 7.07 -11.29 2.54
CA ALA A 94 5.96 -10.50 3.03
C ALA A 94 4.66 -11.29 2.97
N GLU A 95 3.62 -10.78 3.63
CA GLU A 95 2.25 -11.26 3.49
C GLU A 95 1.38 -10.15 2.89
N THR A 96 0.39 -10.55 2.10
CA THR A 96 -0.54 -9.65 1.43
C THR A 96 -2.00 -9.92 1.80
N GLY A 97 -2.22 -10.89 2.67
CA GLY A 97 -3.48 -11.35 3.21
C GLY A 97 -3.21 -12.51 4.15
N ASP A 98 -4.23 -13.03 4.83
CA ASP A 98 -4.08 -14.17 5.75
C ASP A 98 -3.58 -15.40 5.01
N GLY A 99 -2.36 -15.84 5.33
CA GLY A 99 -1.65 -16.96 4.68
C GLY A 99 -1.19 -16.69 3.23
N ARG A 100 -1.34 -15.49 2.69
CA ARG A 100 -0.89 -15.11 1.33
C ARG A 100 0.56 -14.61 1.37
N LYS A 101 1.51 -15.55 1.33
CA LYS A 101 2.94 -15.24 1.35
C LYS A 101 3.43 -14.82 -0.02
N LEU A 102 4.19 -13.71 -0.06
CA LEU A 102 4.84 -13.17 -1.24
C LEU A 102 6.35 -13.14 -1.00
N THR A 103 7.11 -13.87 -1.81
CA THR A 103 8.58 -13.83 -1.84
C THR A 103 9.02 -13.23 -3.15
N PHE A 104 9.82 -12.17 -3.10
CA PHE A 104 10.36 -11.50 -4.29
C PHE A 104 11.74 -10.93 -4.02
N TYR A 105 12.43 -10.53 -5.08
CA TYR A 105 13.79 -9.99 -5.04
C TYR A 105 13.81 -8.58 -5.60
N SER A 106 14.69 -7.72 -5.07
CA SER A 106 14.99 -6.41 -5.62
C SER A 106 16.47 -6.18 -5.79
N LEU A 107 16.88 -5.70 -6.96
CA LEU A 107 18.27 -5.37 -7.30
C LEU A 107 18.43 -3.87 -7.47
N TYR A 108 19.45 -3.33 -6.84
CA TYR A 108 19.87 -1.93 -6.91
C TYR A 108 21.29 -1.88 -7.46
N MET A 109 21.46 -1.47 -8.71
CA MET A 109 22.75 -1.44 -9.40
C MET A 109 23.20 -0.01 -9.71
N HIS A 110 24.49 0.18 -9.93
CA HIS A 110 25.17 1.44 -10.16
C HIS A 110 25.22 2.37 -8.94
N LEU A 111 25.44 1.77 -7.75
CA LEU A 111 25.65 2.53 -6.52
C LEU A 111 27.02 3.22 -6.53
N LEU A 112 27.06 4.45 -5.99
CA LEU A 112 28.23 5.32 -5.90
C LEU A 112 29.39 4.62 -5.14
N PRO A 113 30.64 4.66 -5.63
CA PRO A 113 31.79 4.11 -4.92
C PRO A 113 32.18 4.97 -3.72
N LEU A 114 32.75 4.34 -2.67
CA LEU A 114 33.06 4.99 -1.39
C LEU A 114 34.02 6.18 -1.53
N ALA A 115 34.99 6.14 -2.46
CA ALA A 115 35.93 7.24 -2.67
C ALA A 115 35.27 8.53 -3.12
N GLU A 116 34.07 8.47 -3.70
CA GLU A 116 33.35 9.62 -4.22
C GLU A 116 32.35 10.21 -3.23
N TYR A 117 32.05 9.54 -2.12
CA TYR A 117 31.09 10.02 -1.12
C TYR A 117 31.39 11.44 -0.65
N HIS A 118 32.66 11.70 -0.29
CA HIS A 118 33.06 13.02 0.20
C HIS A 118 32.85 14.13 -0.86
N THR A 119 33.02 13.82 -2.14
CA THR A 119 32.84 14.78 -3.25
C THR A 119 31.42 15.31 -3.29
N PHE A 120 30.43 14.46 -2.96
CA PHE A 120 29.01 14.80 -2.94
C PHE A 120 28.47 15.17 -1.56
N GLY A 121 29.36 15.29 -0.54
CA GLY A 121 28.96 15.63 0.83
C GLY A 121 28.32 14.49 1.61
N TYR A 122 28.52 13.24 1.19
CA TYR A 122 28.03 12.04 1.86
C TYR A 122 29.05 11.42 2.81
N ASP A 123 28.57 10.64 3.75
CA ASP A 123 29.39 9.75 4.57
C ASP A 123 28.72 8.36 4.68
N ALA A 124 29.48 7.37 5.11
CA ALA A 124 28.98 6.01 5.25
C ALA A 124 28.18 5.78 6.56
N LYS A 125 28.12 6.76 7.48
CA LYS A 125 27.52 6.55 8.82
C LYS A 125 26.03 6.20 8.79
N GLY A 126 25.31 6.66 7.76
CA GLY A 126 23.88 6.38 7.56
C GLY A 126 23.60 4.99 6.97
N LEU A 127 24.62 4.29 6.47
CA LEU A 127 24.49 2.98 5.85
C LEU A 127 24.54 1.85 6.89
N ALA A 128 24.06 0.68 6.51
CA ALA A 128 24.29 -0.53 7.29
C ALA A 128 25.81 -0.87 7.35
N ASN A 129 26.29 -1.38 8.49
CA ASN A 129 27.72 -1.59 8.73
C ASN A 129 28.46 -2.39 7.64
N PHE A 130 27.79 -3.35 7.02
CA PHE A 130 28.38 -4.17 5.95
C PHE A 130 28.63 -3.40 4.64
N LEU A 131 28.05 -2.19 4.50
CA LEU A 131 28.22 -1.31 3.34
C LEU A 131 29.32 -0.23 3.55
N HIS A 132 29.99 -0.23 4.68
CA HIS A 132 31.04 0.75 5.01
C HIS A 132 32.41 0.42 4.40
N MET A 133 32.63 -0.80 3.95
CA MET A 133 33.92 -1.27 3.47
C MET A 133 33.77 -1.94 2.10
N PRO A 134 34.77 -1.79 1.21
CA PRO A 134 34.78 -2.51 -0.07
C PRO A 134 34.75 -4.03 0.13
N THR A 135 34.04 -4.73 -0.77
CA THR A 135 33.87 -6.18 -0.69
C THR A 135 35.07 -7.00 -1.19
N GLY A 136 36.08 -6.36 -1.76
CA GLY A 136 37.25 -7.04 -2.31
C GLY A 136 38.33 -6.08 -2.81
N ASP A 137 38.86 -6.33 -4.01
CA ASP A 137 39.95 -5.54 -4.62
C ASP A 137 39.58 -4.05 -4.73
N THR A 138 40.41 -3.18 -4.23
CA THR A 138 40.22 -1.72 -4.20
C THR A 138 40.97 -0.98 -5.32
N ARG A 139 41.62 -1.71 -6.25
CA ARG A 139 42.39 -1.09 -7.34
C ARG A 139 41.47 -0.41 -8.34
N LYS A 140 41.88 0.77 -8.81
CA LYS A 140 41.19 1.48 -9.90
C LYS A 140 41.20 0.63 -11.19
N GLY A 141 40.12 0.70 -11.96
CA GLY A 141 39.99 0.04 -13.25
C GLY A 141 39.69 -1.46 -13.16
N LYS A 142 39.22 -1.95 -12.00
CA LYS A 142 38.77 -3.34 -11.81
C LYS A 142 37.45 -3.36 -11.06
N ALA A 143 36.55 -4.25 -11.50
CA ALA A 143 35.35 -4.54 -10.72
C ALA A 143 35.75 -5.22 -9.41
N THR A 144 35.29 -4.64 -8.30
CA THR A 144 35.37 -5.25 -6.98
C THR A 144 34.55 -6.56 -6.97
N GLN A 145 35.01 -7.60 -6.29
CA GLN A 145 34.29 -8.86 -6.19
C GLN A 145 32.95 -8.69 -5.47
N ALA A 146 31.94 -9.38 -5.93
CA ALA A 146 30.67 -9.48 -5.20
C ALA A 146 30.81 -10.41 -3.99
N ALA A 147 30.08 -10.13 -2.93
CA ALA A 147 30.03 -10.91 -1.69
C ALA A 147 28.64 -11.47 -1.44
N LYS A 148 28.58 -12.62 -0.76
CA LYS A 148 27.33 -13.22 -0.28
C LYS A 148 26.77 -12.40 0.88
N GLY A 149 25.46 -12.41 1.03
CA GLY A 149 24.76 -11.71 2.09
C GLY A 149 25.00 -12.28 3.48
N ASP A 150 25.18 -13.60 3.62
CA ASP A 150 25.53 -14.31 4.88
C ASP A 150 24.63 -13.91 6.07
N GLY A 151 23.31 -13.89 5.85
CA GLY A 151 22.32 -13.58 6.89
C GLY A 151 22.19 -12.11 7.25
N LYS A 152 22.88 -11.21 6.54
CA LYS A 152 22.71 -9.76 6.71
C LYS A 152 21.27 -9.36 6.35
N ARG A 153 20.72 -8.41 7.08
CA ARG A 153 19.37 -7.89 6.88
C ARG A 153 19.35 -6.38 6.81
N VAL A 154 18.39 -5.87 6.07
CA VAL A 154 18.06 -4.45 5.99
C VAL A 154 16.57 -4.26 6.25
N ARG A 155 16.21 -3.07 6.66
CA ARG A 155 14.82 -2.68 6.84
C ARG A 155 14.38 -1.77 5.71
N ARG A 156 13.08 -1.72 5.50
CA ARG A 156 12.49 -0.71 4.62
C ARG A 156 12.97 0.69 5.00
N LYS A 157 13.40 1.44 4.02
CA LYS A 157 14.01 2.79 4.13
C LYS A 157 15.42 2.84 4.73
N ASP A 158 16.08 1.71 4.96
CA ASP A 158 17.53 1.74 5.21
C ASP A 158 18.26 2.21 3.94
N ILE A 159 19.26 3.05 4.09
CA ILE A 159 20.08 3.52 2.98
C ILE A 159 21.01 2.40 2.54
N LEU A 160 20.93 2.01 1.26
CA LEU A 160 21.77 0.99 0.63
C LEU A 160 23.03 1.57 -0.03
N GLY A 161 23.04 2.85 -0.27
CA GLY A 161 24.08 3.60 -0.93
C GLY A 161 23.55 4.90 -1.48
N TYR A 162 24.32 5.51 -2.35
CA TYR A 162 23.93 6.74 -3.06
C TYR A 162 23.92 6.50 -4.55
N LEU A 163 23.15 7.30 -5.27
CA LEU A 163 23.01 7.23 -6.72
C LEU A 163 24.37 7.42 -7.39
N GLY A 164 24.77 6.45 -8.20
CA GLY A 164 25.95 6.50 -9.01
C GLY A 164 25.65 6.77 -10.49
N GLN A 165 26.52 6.28 -11.37
CA GLN A 165 26.38 6.48 -12.81
C GLN A 165 26.92 5.28 -13.59
N TYR A 166 26.50 5.18 -14.84
CA TYR A 166 27.01 4.21 -15.80
C TYR A 166 27.17 4.88 -17.17
N GLU A 167 28.33 4.68 -17.82
CA GLU A 167 28.68 5.30 -19.10
C GLU A 167 28.39 6.84 -19.12
N GLY A 168 28.79 7.52 -18.04
CA GLY A 168 28.61 8.98 -17.91
C GLY A 168 27.17 9.43 -17.64
N ARG A 169 26.22 8.50 -17.42
CA ARG A 169 24.82 8.81 -17.12
C ARG A 169 24.47 8.43 -15.69
N THR A 170 24.03 9.41 -14.93
CA THR A 170 23.60 9.21 -13.54
C THR A 170 22.25 8.51 -13.52
N HIS A 171 22.18 7.28 -13.03
CA HIS A 171 20.94 6.54 -12.80
C HIS A 171 21.14 5.33 -11.90
N LEU A 172 20.06 4.90 -11.27
CA LEU A 172 19.93 3.60 -10.63
C LEU A 172 19.33 2.62 -11.64
N HIS A 173 19.98 1.49 -11.92
CA HIS A 173 19.32 0.36 -12.56
C HIS A 173 18.63 -0.46 -11.48
N PHE A 174 17.31 -0.59 -11.59
CA PHE A 174 16.47 -1.17 -10.55
C PHE A 174 15.57 -2.27 -11.10
N GLU A 175 15.63 -3.46 -10.47
CA GLU A 175 14.84 -4.63 -10.87
C GLU A 175 13.99 -5.17 -9.73
N ILE A 176 12.86 -5.77 -10.09
CA ILE A 176 12.07 -6.65 -9.22
C ILE A 176 11.77 -7.95 -9.95
N PHE A 177 12.04 -9.09 -9.28
CA PHE A 177 11.77 -10.40 -9.85
C PHE A 177 11.37 -11.44 -8.80
N MET A 178 10.82 -12.56 -9.29
CA MET A 178 10.49 -13.75 -8.49
C MET A 178 11.09 -15.00 -9.12
N VAL A 179 11.50 -15.96 -8.29
CA VAL A 179 11.84 -17.30 -8.79
C VAL A 179 10.55 -18.05 -9.15
N PRO A 180 10.59 -19.03 -10.08
CA PRO A 180 9.40 -19.70 -10.60
C PRO A 180 8.50 -20.31 -9.52
N ASP A 181 9.07 -20.96 -8.52
CA ASP A 181 8.33 -21.61 -7.45
C ASP A 181 7.57 -20.58 -6.57
N ASP A 182 8.23 -19.48 -6.20
CA ASP A 182 7.61 -18.40 -5.42
C ASP A 182 6.51 -17.70 -6.22
N PHE A 183 6.73 -17.49 -7.53
CA PHE A 183 5.73 -16.94 -8.43
C PHE A 183 4.50 -17.84 -8.51
N ALA A 184 4.68 -19.13 -8.74
CA ALA A 184 3.60 -20.11 -8.82
C ALA A 184 2.85 -20.21 -7.48
N ALA A 185 3.56 -20.24 -6.36
CA ALA A 185 2.97 -20.31 -5.02
C ALA A 185 2.05 -19.12 -4.73
N TYR A 186 2.38 -17.92 -5.22
CA TYR A 186 1.58 -16.72 -5.02
C TYR A 186 0.46 -16.56 -6.06
N PHE A 187 0.82 -16.57 -7.34
CA PHE A 187 -0.10 -16.18 -8.42
C PHE A 187 -1.09 -17.26 -8.84
N ASN A 188 -0.83 -18.56 -8.58
CA ASN A 188 -1.79 -19.62 -8.84
C ASN A 188 -3.09 -19.50 -8.00
N HIS A 189 -3.09 -18.68 -6.96
CA HIS A 189 -4.27 -18.36 -6.15
C HIS A 189 -4.98 -17.06 -6.56
N THR A 190 -4.54 -16.43 -7.66
CA THR A 190 -5.11 -15.19 -8.19
C THR A 190 -5.82 -15.44 -9.53
N GLN A 191 -6.37 -14.39 -10.13
CA GLN A 191 -6.98 -14.44 -11.47
C GLN A 191 -5.98 -14.04 -12.58
N LEU A 192 -4.68 -13.93 -12.27
CA LEU A 192 -3.66 -13.54 -13.24
C LEU A 192 -3.62 -14.50 -14.44
N GLY A 193 -3.88 -13.95 -15.64
CA GLY A 193 -3.89 -14.71 -16.88
C GLY A 193 -5.17 -15.51 -17.14
N HIS A 194 -6.26 -15.25 -16.39
CA HIS A 194 -7.57 -15.81 -16.62
C HIS A 194 -8.43 -14.84 -17.43
N PRO A 195 -8.70 -15.10 -18.72
CA PRO A 195 -9.47 -14.17 -19.58
C PRO A 195 -10.95 -14.07 -19.18
N ALA A 196 -11.48 -15.07 -18.49
CA ALA A 196 -12.84 -15.09 -17.94
C ALA A 196 -12.80 -15.33 -16.44
N PRO A 197 -12.47 -14.30 -15.63
CA PRO A 197 -12.31 -14.46 -14.19
C PRO A 197 -13.63 -14.75 -13.50
N ASP A 198 -13.57 -15.54 -12.42
CA ASP A 198 -14.71 -15.77 -11.52
C ASP A 198 -14.60 -14.90 -10.26
N THR A 199 -15.73 -14.66 -9.60
CA THR A 199 -15.73 -13.99 -8.30
C THR A 199 -14.99 -14.85 -7.27
N PRO A 200 -13.88 -14.38 -6.69
CA PRO A 200 -13.13 -15.13 -5.69
C PRO A 200 -13.96 -15.37 -4.43
N LYS A 201 -13.64 -16.45 -3.72
CA LYS A 201 -14.26 -16.73 -2.40
C LYS A 201 -13.70 -15.82 -1.30
N GLY A 202 -12.48 -15.31 -1.47
CA GLY A 202 -11.82 -14.40 -0.54
C GLY A 202 -12.45 -13.00 -0.50
N THR A 203 -12.15 -12.28 0.56
CA THR A 203 -12.62 -10.90 0.77
C THR A 203 -11.49 -9.88 0.71
N ASP A 204 -10.28 -10.30 0.30
CA ASP A 204 -9.13 -9.41 0.19
C ASP A 204 -9.41 -8.29 -0.83
N CYS A 205 -9.21 -7.07 -0.40
CA CYS A 205 -9.33 -5.88 -1.23
C CYS A 205 -8.42 -4.80 -0.68
N TRP A 206 -7.51 -4.28 -1.50
CA TRP A 206 -6.50 -3.32 -1.07
C TRP A 206 -6.86 -1.85 -1.34
N GLY A 207 -8.08 -1.63 -1.84
CA GLY A 207 -8.60 -0.28 -2.08
C GLY A 207 -9.35 -0.15 -3.40
N HIS A 208 -9.09 -1.01 -4.38
CA HIS A 208 -9.78 -1.03 -5.67
C HIS A 208 -10.64 -2.28 -5.79
N ALA A 209 -11.89 -2.08 -6.18
CA ALA A 209 -12.83 -3.12 -6.55
C ALA A 209 -13.13 -3.06 -8.05
N TYR A 210 -13.34 -4.22 -8.66
CA TYR A 210 -13.58 -4.34 -10.08
C TYR A 210 -14.82 -5.18 -10.35
N TYR A 211 -15.57 -4.81 -11.39
CA TYR A 211 -16.75 -5.54 -11.84
C TYR A 211 -16.62 -5.84 -13.31
N THR A 212 -16.95 -7.07 -13.72
CA THR A 212 -17.15 -7.39 -15.15
C THR A 212 -18.64 -7.58 -15.39
N ILE A 213 -19.22 -6.74 -16.24
CA ILE A 213 -20.65 -6.72 -16.55
C ILE A 213 -20.83 -7.26 -17.97
N PRO A 214 -21.53 -8.40 -18.17
CA PRO A 214 -21.80 -8.91 -19.52
C PRO A 214 -22.59 -7.92 -20.38
N GLY A 215 -22.50 -8.04 -21.71
CA GLY A 215 -23.30 -7.26 -22.61
C GLY A 215 -24.82 -7.58 -22.47
N GLY A 216 -25.65 -6.60 -22.80
CA GLY A 216 -27.11 -6.75 -22.78
C GLY A 216 -27.77 -6.62 -21.40
N GLN A 217 -27.05 -6.18 -20.39
CA GLN A 217 -27.62 -5.94 -19.05
C GLN A 217 -28.45 -4.65 -19.02
N SER A 218 -29.53 -4.67 -18.23
CA SER A 218 -30.42 -3.50 -18.08
C SER A 218 -29.92 -2.57 -16.96
N PHE A 219 -29.98 -1.28 -17.25
CA PHE A 219 -29.67 -0.21 -16.30
C PHE A 219 -30.90 0.61 -16.00
N HIS A 220 -31.07 1.06 -14.77
CA HIS A 220 -32.21 1.82 -14.29
C HIS A 220 -31.78 3.27 -14.00
N ALA A 221 -32.70 4.21 -14.24
CA ALA A 221 -32.48 5.63 -13.89
C ALA A 221 -32.27 5.82 -12.39
N GLN A 222 -32.98 5.03 -11.57
CA GLN A 222 -32.80 4.94 -10.13
C GLN A 222 -33.07 3.52 -9.66
N PRO A 223 -32.54 3.08 -8.50
CA PRO A 223 -32.90 1.80 -7.93
C PRO A 223 -34.43 1.67 -7.77
N PRO A 224 -35.04 0.51 -8.06
CA PRO A 224 -36.44 0.27 -7.81
C PRO A 224 -36.86 0.64 -6.39
N TYR A 225 -38.07 1.18 -6.24
CA TYR A 225 -38.64 1.66 -4.97
C TYR A 225 -38.01 2.94 -4.41
N THR A 226 -37.18 3.66 -5.17
CA THR A 226 -36.77 5.02 -4.83
C THR A 226 -37.99 5.95 -4.80
N GLY A 227 -38.15 6.75 -3.73
CA GLY A 227 -39.26 7.69 -3.58
C GLY A 227 -39.20 8.86 -4.56
N ALA A 228 -40.29 9.62 -4.64
CA ALA A 228 -40.36 10.83 -5.49
C ALA A 228 -39.33 11.91 -5.08
N ASP A 229 -38.81 11.84 -3.86
CA ASP A 229 -37.73 12.70 -3.34
C ASP A 229 -36.33 12.18 -3.70
N SER A 230 -36.21 11.21 -4.60
CA SER A 230 -34.97 10.52 -5.00
C SER A 230 -34.29 9.77 -3.85
N LYS A 231 -35.02 9.43 -2.77
CA LYS A 231 -34.47 8.71 -1.61
C LYS A 231 -35.06 7.33 -1.47
N LEU A 232 -34.22 6.45 -0.98
CA LEU A 232 -34.58 5.12 -0.56
C LEU A 232 -33.99 4.92 0.85
N GLN A 233 -34.86 4.75 1.85
CA GLN A 233 -34.46 4.63 3.26
C GLN A 233 -33.51 5.75 3.75
N GLY A 234 -33.75 7.00 3.31
CA GLY A 234 -32.97 8.17 3.71
C GLY A 234 -31.67 8.38 2.92
N ILE A 235 -31.30 7.45 2.04
CA ILE A 235 -30.16 7.61 1.13
C ILE A 235 -30.64 8.18 -0.19
N GLU A 236 -29.99 9.28 -0.60
CA GLU A 236 -30.26 9.94 -1.88
C GLU A 236 -29.54 9.22 -3.03
N PHE A 237 -30.27 8.98 -4.12
CA PHE A 237 -29.77 8.40 -5.35
C PHE A 237 -29.85 9.44 -6.48
N LYS A 238 -28.75 9.61 -7.21
CA LYS A 238 -28.71 10.49 -8.38
C LYS A 238 -29.67 9.97 -9.45
N SER A 239 -30.24 10.85 -10.25
CA SER A 239 -30.96 10.43 -11.44
C SER A 239 -29.98 10.04 -12.54
N GLY A 240 -30.20 8.88 -13.12
CA GLY A 240 -29.45 8.36 -14.26
C GLY A 240 -30.35 8.17 -15.48
N HIS A 241 -29.92 7.28 -16.36
CA HIS A 241 -30.62 6.91 -17.59
C HIS A 241 -31.03 5.44 -17.55
N GLU A 242 -32.19 5.14 -18.09
CA GLU A 242 -32.56 3.77 -18.40
C GLU A 242 -31.96 3.34 -19.74
N GLY A 243 -31.53 2.07 -19.82
CA GLY A 243 -31.00 1.52 -21.06
C GLY A 243 -30.32 0.19 -20.87
N ARG A 244 -29.53 -0.20 -21.87
CA ARG A 244 -28.74 -1.44 -21.89
C ARG A 244 -27.35 -1.14 -22.40
N ASN A 245 -26.36 -1.92 -21.92
CA ASN A 245 -25.03 -1.94 -22.51
C ASN A 245 -24.98 -2.91 -23.70
N ASP A 246 -24.46 -2.46 -24.84
CA ASP A 246 -24.29 -3.32 -26.01
C ASP A 246 -23.09 -4.26 -25.85
N LEU A 247 -22.00 -3.75 -25.32
CA LEU A 247 -20.75 -4.47 -25.10
C LEU A 247 -20.54 -4.81 -23.61
N PRO A 248 -19.80 -5.89 -23.30
CA PRO A 248 -19.33 -6.12 -21.94
C PRO A 248 -18.58 -4.93 -21.39
N LEU A 249 -18.68 -4.70 -20.07
CA LEU A 249 -18.01 -3.61 -19.37
C LEU A 249 -17.04 -4.15 -18.33
N ALA A 250 -15.88 -3.50 -18.20
CA ALA A 250 -15.00 -3.57 -17.04
C ALA A 250 -15.14 -2.26 -16.25
N VAL A 251 -15.46 -2.38 -14.97
CA VAL A 251 -15.66 -1.24 -14.07
C VAL A 251 -14.63 -1.29 -12.98
N GLU A 252 -13.95 -0.18 -12.74
CA GLU A 252 -13.08 0.03 -11.59
C GLU A 252 -13.73 1.02 -10.63
N THR A 253 -13.67 0.72 -9.33
CA THR A 253 -14.11 1.62 -8.28
C THR A 253 -13.02 1.72 -7.22
N TYR A 254 -12.66 2.93 -6.83
CA TYR A 254 -11.70 3.17 -5.75
C TYR A 254 -12.07 4.40 -4.93
N PHE A 255 -11.42 4.56 -3.78
CA PHE A 255 -11.63 5.69 -2.89
C PHE A 255 -10.38 6.55 -2.75
N CYS A 256 -10.59 7.85 -2.77
CA CYS A 256 -9.55 8.82 -2.52
C CYS A 256 -10.10 10.01 -1.73
N ASN A 257 -9.54 10.29 -0.54
CA ASN A 257 -9.95 11.40 0.32
C ASN A 257 -11.48 11.48 0.55
N GLY A 258 -12.10 10.34 0.81
CA GLY A 258 -13.55 10.24 1.06
C GLY A 258 -14.43 10.23 -0.19
N THR A 259 -13.88 10.48 -1.36
CA THR A 259 -14.58 10.43 -2.64
C THR A 259 -14.43 9.05 -3.27
N LYS A 260 -15.54 8.49 -3.75
CA LYS A 260 -15.55 7.31 -4.60
C LYS A 260 -15.34 7.75 -6.04
N TYR A 261 -14.46 7.07 -6.75
CA TYR A 261 -14.20 7.26 -8.18
C TYR A 261 -14.55 6.00 -8.94
N THR A 262 -15.15 6.16 -10.11
CA THR A 262 -15.54 5.04 -10.98
C THR A 262 -15.02 5.25 -12.39
N ASN A 263 -14.23 4.30 -12.91
CA ASN A 263 -13.81 4.19 -14.30
C ASN A 263 -14.56 3.04 -14.98
N VAL A 264 -14.87 3.20 -16.26
CA VAL A 264 -15.56 2.16 -17.04
C VAL A 264 -14.95 2.05 -18.43
N TRP A 265 -14.68 0.81 -18.84
CA TRP A 265 -14.26 0.45 -20.18
C TRP A 265 -15.31 -0.48 -20.82
N SER A 266 -15.66 -0.24 -22.08
CA SER A 266 -16.33 -1.23 -22.90
C SER A 266 -15.31 -2.16 -23.54
N ILE A 267 -15.69 -3.45 -23.72
CA ILE A 267 -14.81 -4.49 -24.26
C ILE A 267 -15.39 -4.99 -25.57
N ALA A 268 -14.72 -4.73 -26.68
CA ALA A 268 -15.12 -5.24 -27.98
C ALA A 268 -14.86 -6.75 -28.13
N ALA A 269 -15.49 -7.41 -29.12
CA ALA A 269 -15.32 -8.85 -29.34
C ALA A 269 -13.87 -9.27 -29.63
N ASN A 270 -13.04 -8.37 -30.14
CA ASN A 270 -11.61 -8.59 -30.37
C ASN A 270 -10.75 -8.28 -29.14
N GLY A 271 -11.35 -8.04 -27.95
CA GLY A 271 -10.65 -7.71 -26.72
C GLY A 271 -10.24 -6.23 -26.58
N VAL A 272 -10.44 -5.40 -27.60
CA VAL A 272 -10.12 -3.96 -27.51
C VAL A 272 -11.00 -3.28 -26.47
N ARG A 273 -10.39 -2.52 -25.58
CA ARG A 273 -11.04 -1.81 -24.48
C ARG A 273 -11.09 -0.33 -24.77
N THR A 274 -12.27 0.25 -24.70
CA THR A 274 -12.49 1.69 -24.90
C THR A 274 -12.96 2.33 -23.60
N LEU A 275 -12.24 3.35 -23.14
CA LEU A 275 -12.59 4.08 -21.92
C LEU A 275 -13.86 4.91 -22.16
N LEU A 276 -14.92 4.65 -21.39
CA LEU A 276 -16.21 5.37 -21.46
C LEU A 276 -16.22 6.60 -20.53
N THR A 277 -15.29 6.67 -19.59
CA THR A 277 -15.16 7.75 -18.59
C THR A 277 -13.82 8.45 -18.77
N PRO A 278 -13.70 9.44 -19.67
CA PRO A 278 -12.44 10.17 -19.90
C PRO A 278 -11.79 10.68 -18.60
N GLU A 279 -12.64 11.13 -17.67
CA GLU A 279 -12.29 11.41 -16.29
C GLU A 279 -13.05 10.45 -15.36
N PRO A 280 -12.42 9.97 -14.27
CA PRO A 280 -13.09 9.14 -13.27
C PRO A 280 -14.33 9.84 -12.71
N VAL A 281 -15.47 9.17 -12.70
CA VAL A 281 -16.73 9.73 -12.18
C VAL A 281 -16.67 9.83 -10.65
N PRO A 282 -16.70 11.06 -10.07
CA PRO A 282 -16.59 11.24 -8.64
C PRO A 282 -17.95 11.19 -7.92
N GLU A 283 -17.94 10.61 -6.72
CA GLU A 283 -19.04 10.68 -5.74
C GLU A 283 -18.45 11.14 -4.39
N ALA A 284 -18.53 12.47 -4.15
CA ALA A 284 -17.92 13.10 -2.99
C ALA A 284 -18.54 12.60 -1.67
N GLY A 285 -17.71 12.44 -0.64
CA GLY A 285 -18.13 12.01 0.70
C GLY A 285 -18.60 10.56 0.82
N TYR A 286 -18.68 9.82 -0.27
CA TYR A 286 -19.25 8.48 -0.31
C TYR A 286 -18.54 7.50 0.66
N GLU A 287 -17.21 7.51 0.69
CA GLU A 287 -16.43 6.63 1.57
C GLU A 287 -16.70 6.94 3.05
N TYR A 288 -16.79 8.21 3.42
CA TYR A 288 -17.07 8.60 4.80
C TYR A 288 -18.50 8.24 5.26
N ASP A 289 -19.40 8.04 4.33
CA ASP A 289 -20.79 7.64 4.58
C ASP A 289 -21.03 6.13 4.44
N LEU A 290 -20.02 5.33 4.12
CA LEU A 290 -20.16 3.88 3.90
C LEU A 290 -20.85 3.17 5.06
N TYR A 291 -20.49 3.49 6.32
CA TYR A 291 -21.15 2.90 7.48
C TYR A 291 -22.63 3.27 7.53
N THR A 292 -22.97 4.53 7.34
CA THR A 292 -24.36 5.02 7.33
C THR A 292 -25.16 4.35 6.22
N ARG A 293 -24.58 4.23 5.03
CA ARG A 293 -25.19 3.53 3.89
C ARG A 293 -25.40 2.05 4.20
N ALA A 294 -24.39 1.38 4.72
CA ALA A 294 -24.46 -0.03 5.07
C ALA A 294 -25.51 -0.34 6.14
N THR A 295 -25.72 0.56 7.11
CA THR A 295 -26.71 0.37 8.17
C THR A 295 -28.12 0.82 7.77
N ALA A 296 -28.28 1.94 7.08
CA ALA A 296 -29.57 2.43 6.61
C ALA A 296 -30.19 1.46 5.60
N LEU A 297 -29.36 0.78 4.81
CA LEU A 297 -29.76 -0.11 3.75
C LEU A 297 -29.79 -1.57 4.17
N TYR A 298 -29.93 -1.87 5.44
CA TYR A 298 -30.05 -3.20 5.95
C TYR A 298 -31.16 -4.06 5.26
N ALA A 299 -32.27 -3.43 4.90
CA ALA A 299 -33.34 -4.05 4.12
C ALA A 299 -33.40 -3.50 2.68
N CYS A 300 -32.42 -2.70 2.29
CA CYS A 300 -32.41 -1.99 1.03
C CYS A 300 -31.11 -2.19 0.29
N PRO A 301 -31.16 -2.35 -1.01
CA PRO A 301 -30.01 -2.56 -1.85
C PRO A 301 -29.11 -1.33 -1.96
N SER A 302 -27.83 -1.50 -1.67
CA SER A 302 -26.83 -0.47 -1.90
C SER A 302 -25.44 -1.07 -2.11
N ASP A 303 -24.68 -0.49 -3.00
CA ASP A 303 -23.27 -0.79 -3.22
C ASP A 303 -22.40 -0.35 -2.02
N GLY A 304 -22.87 0.58 -1.18
CA GLY A 304 -22.19 0.99 0.04
C GLY A 304 -21.76 -0.17 0.91
N TYR A 305 -22.53 -1.23 0.88
CA TYR A 305 -22.30 -2.42 1.58
C TYR A 305 -21.24 -3.35 0.96
N GLU A 306 -21.32 -3.58 -0.35
CA GLU A 306 -20.25 -4.26 -1.08
C GLU A 306 -18.94 -3.48 -0.97
N MET A 307 -19.04 -2.17 -0.87
CA MET A 307 -17.90 -1.27 -0.74
C MET A 307 -17.21 -1.27 0.61
N LEU A 308 -17.79 -1.91 1.63
CA LEU A 308 -17.07 -2.34 2.83
C LEU A 308 -16.25 -3.60 2.55
N ARG A 309 -15.49 -3.58 1.48
CA ARG A 309 -14.53 -4.60 1.07
C ARG A 309 -15.14 -5.99 0.94
N PHE A 310 -16.26 -6.07 0.22
CA PHE A 310 -17.02 -7.31 0.09
C PHE A 310 -17.44 -7.93 1.44
N GLY A 311 -17.30 -7.13 2.48
CA GLY A 311 -17.69 -7.53 3.82
C GLY A 311 -19.17 -7.47 4.02
N ARG A 312 -19.90 -7.94 3.16
CA ARG A 312 -21.20 -8.23 3.03
C ARG A 312 -21.93 -8.40 4.22
N VAL A 313 -22.97 -8.16 4.33
CA VAL A 313 -23.58 -8.53 4.99
C VAL A 313 -24.67 -8.72 5.45
N ARG A 314 -25.34 -8.20 5.31
CA ARG A 314 -26.16 -8.03 6.22
C ARG A 314 -27.52 -7.96 5.87
N SER A 315 -28.02 -8.15 4.77
CA SER A 315 -29.41 -8.26 4.40
C SER A 315 -30.01 -9.50 5.05
N SER A 316 -31.13 -9.34 5.72
CA SER A 316 -31.97 -10.46 6.12
C SER A 316 -32.71 -11.08 4.90
N ALA A 317 -32.60 -10.49 3.71
CA ALA A 317 -33.08 -11.05 2.47
C ALA A 317 -32.20 -12.22 2.02
N ALA A 318 -32.82 -13.28 1.49
CA ALA A 318 -32.11 -14.44 0.95
C ALA A 318 -31.16 -14.06 -0.20
N THR A 319 -31.47 -13.01 -0.93
CA THR A 319 -30.66 -12.44 -2.02
C THR A 319 -30.60 -10.93 -1.84
N PRO A 320 -29.53 -10.39 -1.21
CA PRO A 320 -29.34 -8.96 -1.11
C PRO A 320 -29.07 -8.36 -2.48
N LEU A 321 -29.82 -7.35 -2.88
CA LEU A 321 -29.54 -6.56 -4.06
C LEU A 321 -28.46 -5.52 -3.73
N THR A 322 -27.62 -5.17 -4.70
CA THR A 322 -26.57 -4.16 -4.53
C THR A 322 -26.49 -3.28 -5.77
N TRP A 323 -26.88 -2.02 -5.65
CA TRP A 323 -26.98 -1.09 -6.76
C TRP A 323 -25.72 -0.28 -6.94
N ALA A 324 -25.05 -0.42 -8.10
CA ALA A 324 -23.91 0.39 -8.50
C ALA A 324 -24.32 1.37 -9.60
N TYR A 325 -23.83 2.62 -9.49
CA TYR A 325 -24.00 3.65 -10.50
C TYR A 325 -22.85 3.60 -11.50
N VAL A 326 -23.13 3.24 -12.75
CA VAL A 326 -22.12 2.91 -13.75
C VAL A 326 -22.41 3.61 -15.07
N THR A 327 -21.36 4.10 -15.75
CA THR A 327 -21.44 4.59 -17.13
C THR A 327 -21.52 3.39 -18.08
N TYR A 328 -22.68 3.11 -18.66
CA TYR A 328 -22.88 1.95 -19.51
C TYR A 328 -22.76 2.22 -21.02
N ALA A 329 -22.79 3.48 -21.42
CA ALA A 329 -22.51 3.97 -22.75
C ALA A 329 -21.98 5.41 -22.68
N SER A 330 -21.45 5.94 -23.75
CA SER A 330 -20.94 7.32 -23.80
C SER A 330 -22.02 8.32 -23.33
N GLY A 331 -21.73 9.07 -22.26
CA GLY A 331 -22.63 10.04 -21.66
C GLY A 331 -23.87 9.47 -20.96
N LYS A 332 -24.03 8.13 -20.88
CA LYS A 332 -25.18 7.48 -20.22
C LYS A 332 -24.74 6.73 -18.97
N GLN A 333 -25.32 7.10 -17.86
CA GLN A 333 -25.07 6.48 -16.55
C GLN A 333 -26.39 5.95 -15.98
N GLY A 334 -26.34 4.83 -15.28
CA GLY A 334 -27.51 4.23 -14.66
C GLY A 334 -27.12 3.24 -13.56
N TYR A 335 -28.13 2.74 -12.86
CA TYR A 335 -27.94 1.77 -11.79
C TYR A 335 -28.11 0.34 -12.31
N ILE A 336 -27.22 -0.52 -11.87
CA ILE A 336 -27.27 -1.96 -12.10
C ILE A 336 -27.12 -2.71 -10.78
N ASP A 337 -27.88 -3.81 -10.64
CA ASP A 337 -27.75 -4.71 -9.50
C ASP A 337 -26.53 -5.62 -9.69
N ILE A 338 -25.44 -5.33 -8.98
CA ILE A 338 -24.20 -6.11 -9.02
C ILE A 338 -24.26 -7.38 -8.15
N SER A 339 -25.36 -7.66 -7.45
CA SER A 339 -25.57 -8.96 -6.77
C SER A 339 -25.86 -10.09 -7.76
N ASN A 340 -26.20 -9.77 -9.02
CA ASN A 340 -26.40 -10.73 -10.09
C ASN A 340 -25.14 -11.60 -10.28
N ALA A 341 -25.30 -12.92 -10.27
CA ALA A 341 -24.21 -13.88 -10.42
C ALA A 341 -23.45 -13.79 -11.75
N ALA A 342 -24.07 -13.22 -12.79
CA ALA A 342 -23.42 -12.96 -14.08
C ALA A 342 -22.36 -11.84 -13.97
N ILE A 343 -22.47 -10.94 -12.98
CA ILE A 343 -21.51 -9.87 -12.74
C ILE A 343 -20.45 -10.39 -11.79
N LYS A 344 -19.21 -10.46 -12.29
CA LYS A 344 -18.08 -10.93 -11.47
C LYS A 344 -17.48 -9.76 -10.70
N LYS A 345 -17.16 -9.99 -9.43
CA LYS A 345 -16.58 -9.01 -8.50
C LYS A 345 -15.19 -9.44 -8.12
N LEU A 346 -14.24 -8.57 -8.36
CA LEU A 346 -12.81 -8.78 -8.18
C LEU A 346 -12.20 -7.62 -7.40
N SER A 347 -10.99 -7.78 -6.92
CA SER A 347 -10.21 -6.71 -6.30
C SER A 347 -8.82 -6.62 -6.91
N ASP A 348 -8.06 -5.62 -6.50
CA ASP A 348 -6.64 -5.50 -6.84
C ASP A 348 -5.80 -6.67 -6.30
N ALA A 349 -6.26 -7.38 -5.26
CA ALA A 349 -5.63 -8.60 -4.78
C ALA A 349 -5.77 -9.80 -5.73
N ASP A 350 -6.66 -9.72 -6.72
CA ASP A 350 -6.96 -10.83 -7.64
C ASP A 350 -6.19 -10.76 -8.96
N PHE A 351 -5.59 -9.63 -9.30
CA PHE A 351 -4.84 -9.41 -10.56
C PHE A 351 -5.63 -9.74 -11.82
N PRO A 352 -6.84 -9.21 -12.01
CA PRO A 352 -7.63 -9.52 -13.20
C PRO A 352 -6.96 -9.00 -14.47
N GLU A 353 -7.12 -9.73 -15.57
CA GLU A 353 -6.46 -9.46 -16.86
C GLU A 353 -6.69 -8.03 -17.36
N PHE A 354 -7.89 -7.50 -17.18
CA PHE A 354 -8.23 -6.15 -17.65
C PHE A 354 -7.53 -5.00 -16.89
N MET A 355 -6.82 -5.29 -15.81
CA MET A 355 -5.92 -4.32 -15.16
C MET A 355 -4.59 -4.12 -15.91
N GLY A 356 -4.37 -4.86 -16.98
CA GLY A 356 -3.17 -4.74 -17.81
C GLY A 356 -2.02 -5.68 -17.43
N TRP A 357 -2.16 -6.51 -16.39
CA TRP A 357 -1.16 -7.50 -16.06
C TRP A 357 -1.16 -8.65 -17.07
N GLN A 358 -0.05 -8.84 -17.77
CA GLN A 358 0.10 -9.84 -18.84
C GLN A 358 1.37 -10.66 -18.64
N LYS A 359 1.23 -12.00 -18.63
CA LYS A 359 2.37 -12.92 -18.65
C LYS A 359 2.99 -12.96 -20.05
N VAL A 360 4.31 -12.74 -20.12
CA VAL A 360 5.10 -12.84 -21.33
C VAL A 360 6.06 -14.00 -21.15
N THR A 361 5.80 -15.10 -21.87
CA THR A 361 6.51 -16.37 -21.81
C THR A 361 7.00 -16.79 -23.20
N ASP A 362 7.69 -17.90 -23.32
CA ASP A 362 8.26 -18.38 -24.61
C ASP A 362 7.19 -18.50 -25.74
N GLY A 363 5.91 -18.64 -25.39
CA GLY A 363 4.82 -18.75 -26.39
C GLY A 363 4.35 -17.41 -26.95
N ASN A 364 4.62 -16.29 -26.28
CA ASN A 364 4.18 -14.95 -26.68
C ASN A 364 5.23 -13.85 -26.45
N THR A 365 6.50 -14.22 -26.21
CA THR A 365 7.57 -13.25 -25.99
C THR A 365 7.87 -12.43 -27.25
N PRO A 366 8.13 -11.11 -27.16
CA PRO A 366 8.63 -10.34 -28.27
C PRO A 366 10.15 -10.55 -28.50
N PHE A 367 10.80 -11.35 -27.66
CA PHE A 367 12.24 -11.63 -27.76
C PHE A 367 12.49 -12.99 -28.40
N ASP A 368 13.39 -13.03 -29.33
CA ASP A 368 13.88 -14.28 -29.93
C ASP A 368 14.80 -15.07 -28.97
N SER A 369 15.27 -16.23 -29.41
CA SER A 369 16.16 -17.09 -28.62
C SER A 369 17.50 -16.45 -28.24
N ASN A 370 17.89 -15.38 -28.93
CA ASN A 370 19.10 -14.59 -28.66
C ASN A 370 18.79 -13.30 -27.90
N GLY A 371 17.60 -13.16 -27.36
CA GLY A 371 17.18 -12.02 -26.53
C GLY A 371 16.94 -10.70 -27.27
N MET A 372 16.84 -10.72 -28.61
CA MET A 372 16.55 -9.55 -29.42
C MET A 372 15.05 -9.35 -29.64
N CYS A 373 14.58 -8.12 -29.52
CA CYS A 373 13.17 -7.76 -29.65
C CYS A 373 12.70 -7.77 -31.11
N ASP A 374 11.60 -8.50 -31.37
CA ASP A 374 10.77 -8.37 -32.56
C ASP A 374 9.70 -7.29 -32.31
N ILE A 375 9.79 -6.20 -33.10
CA ILE A 375 8.92 -5.03 -32.92
C ILE A 375 7.47 -5.34 -33.29
N ASP A 376 7.21 -6.20 -34.28
CA ASP A 376 5.84 -6.52 -34.70
C ASP A 376 5.14 -7.39 -33.66
N VAL A 377 5.85 -8.34 -33.08
CA VAL A 377 5.36 -9.11 -31.93
C VAL A 377 5.11 -8.20 -30.74
N LEU A 378 6.01 -7.24 -30.45
CA LEU A 378 5.83 -6.26 -29.40
C LEU A 378 4.59 -5.41 -29.59
N LYS A 379 4.37 -4.86 -30.80
CA LYS A 379 3.18 -4.07 -31.12
C LYS A 379 1.90 -4.85 -30.89
N LYS A 380 1.89 -6.14 -31.27
CA LYS A 380 0.75 -7.02 -31.01
C LYS A 380 0.49 -7.19 -29.50
N LEU A 381 1.52 -7.48 -28.71
CA LEU A 381 1.39 -7.63 -27.26
C LEU A 381 0.91 -6.36 -26.58
N VAL A 382 1.42 -5.20 -26.99
CA VAL A 382 0.99 -3.89 -26.46
C VAL A 382 -0.49 -3.64 -26.75
N LYS A 383 -0.96 -3.99 -27.95
CA LYS A 383 -2.38 -3.89 -28.31
C LYS A 383 -3.26 -4.77 -27.40
N ASP A 384 -2.78 -5.96 -27.08
CA ASP A 384 -3.52 -6.93 -26.26
C ASP A 384 -3.50 -6.57 -24.75
N ALA A 385 -2.52 -5.78 -24.29
CA ALA A 385 -2.22 -5.57 -22.88
C ALA A 385 -3.11 -4.54 -22.14
N GLY A 386 -3.87 -3.71 -22.82
CA GLY A 386 -4.57 -2.65 -22.09
C GLY A 386 -5.74 -1.98 -22.80
N PRO A 387 -6.58 -1.27 -22.05
CA PRO A 387 -7.72 -0.55 -22.59
C PRO A 387 -7.26 0.61 -23.48
N GLY A 388 -7.74 0.63 -24.73
CA GLY A 388 -7.50 1.71 -25.68
C GLY A 388 -6.08 1.77 -26.29
N ASN A 389 -5.28 0.73 -26.12
CA ASN A 389 -3.91 0.69 -26.63
C ASN A 389 -3.88 0.24 -28.10
N GLU A 390 -4.31 1.10 -29.01
CA GLU A 390 -3.88 0.96 -30.39
C GLU A 390 -2.46 1.48 -30.52
N PRO A 391 -1.50 0.64 -30.97
CA PRO A 391 -0.16 1.14 -31.21
C PRO A 391 -0.22 2.21 -32.30
N PRO A 392 0.53 3.33 -32.15
CA PRO A 392 0.57 4.36 -33.17
C PRO A 392 1.05 3.76 -34.49
N VAL A 393 0.49 4.22 -35.59
CA VAL A 393 1.01 3.92 -36.93
C VAL A 393 2.33 4.65 -37.07
N ILE A 394 3.44 3.93 -36.93
CA ILE A 394 4.76 4.48 -37.23
C ILE A 394 4.95 4.33 -38.73
N GLU A 395 4.84 5.44 -39.45
CA GLU A 395 5.27 5.51 -40.86
C GLU A 395 6.78 5.22 -40.94
N ASP A 396 7.16 4.34 -41.85
CA ASP A 396 8.54 3.92 -42.09
C ASP A 396 9.48 5.13 -42.22
N VAL A 397 10.43 5.25 -41.33
CA VAL A 397 11.49 6.26 -41.37
C VAL A 397 12.80 5.62 -41.83
N THR A 398 13.31 6.19 -42.85
CA THR A 398 14.54 5.96 -43.66
C THR A 398 15.74 5.27 -43.01
N GLU A 399 16.58 4.60 -43.85
CA GLU A 399 17.71 3.72 -43.54
C GLU A 399 18.79 4.22 -42.55
N ALA A 400 18.90 5.51 -42.29
CA ALA A 400 19.85 6.04 -41.30
C ALA A 400 19.37 5.86 -39.84
N GLY A 401 18.13 5.39 -39.64
CA GLY A 401 17.46 5.35 -38.36
C GLY A 401 16.97 3.99 -37.87
N LYS A 402 17.63 2.89 -38.20
CA LYS A 402 17.19 1.52 -37.82
C LYS A 402 16.99 1.29 -36.31
N MET A 403 17.53 2.15 -35.44
CA MET A 403 17.26 2.18 -34.00
C MET A 403 16.21 3.22 -33.56
N GLN A 404 15.96 4.25 -34.40
CA GLN A 404 15.00 5.31 -34.08
C GLN A 404 13.54 4.85 -34.01
N PRO A 405 13.02 3.89 -34.82
CA PRO A 405 11.62 3.48 -34.75
C PRO A 405 11.23 2.91 -33.38
N LEU A 406 12.09 2.09 -32.78
CA LEU A 406 11.80 1.53 -31.45
C LEU A 406 11.83 2.61 -30.37
N SER A 407 12.83 3.48 -30.37
CA SER A 407 12.93 4.58 -29.41
C SER A 407 11.76 5.54 -29.55
N THR A 408 11.37 5.89 -30.77
CA THR A 408 10.21 6.74 -31.03
C THR A 408 8.92 6.08 -30.56
N TYR A 409 8.71 4.80 -30.88
CA TYR A 409 7.55 4.04 -30.45
C TYR A 409 7.42 3.96 -28.93
N LEU A 410 8.53 3.75 -28.21
CA LEU A 410 8.56 3.64 -26.75
C LEU A 410 8.53 5.00 -26.05
N ILE A 411 9.10 6.04 -26.64
CA ILE A 411 9.28 7.35 -26.02
C ILE A 411 8.06 8.25 -26.20
N LEU A 412 7.53 8.34 -27.42
CA LEU A 412 6.49 9.32 -27.75
C LEU A 412 5.09 8.87 -27.31
N GLU A 413 4.88 7.57 -27.09
CA GLU A 413 3.56 7.03 -26.82
C GLU A 413 3.42 6.58 -25.37
N ASN A 414 2.83 7.43 -24.54
CA ASN A 414 2.58 7.14 -23.14
C ASN A 414 1.74 5.87 -22.95
N THR A 415 0.80 5.58 -23.86
CA THR A 415 -0.03 4.38 -23.87
C THR A 415 0.79 3.10 -23.99
N VAL A 416 1.82 3.11 -24.85
CA VAL A 416 2.77 1.99 -25.01
C VAL A 416 3.55 1.76 -23.72
N ARG A 417 4.11 2.82 -23.14
CA ARG A 417 4.84 2.72 -21.86
C ARG A 417 3.97 2.18 -20.75
N GLN A 418 2.73 2.64 -20.65
CA GLN A 418 1.78 2.13 -19.63
C GLN A 418 1.46 0.64 -19.86
N ALA A 419 1.32 0.19 -21.10
CA ALA A 419 1.10 -1.22 -21.41
C ALA A 419 2.31 -2.08 -21.01
N LEU A 420 3.55 -1.64 -21.32
CA LEU A 420 4.78 -2.35 -20.96
C LEU A 420 4.93 -2.51 -19.44
N ARG A 421 4.45 -1.56 -18.65
CA ARG A 421 4.46 -1.65 -17.18
C ARG A 421 3.64 -2.81 -16.63
N GLY A 422 2.67 -3.31 -17.39
CA GLY A 422 1.86 -4.48 -17.03
C GLY A 422 2.49 -5.83 -17.39
N PHE A 423 3.59 -5.85 -18.14
CA PHE A 423 4.22 -7.10 -18.55
C PHE A 423 4.91 -7.79 -17.37
N ILE A 424 4.71 -9.11 -17.27
CA ILE A 424 5.40 -10.00 -16.35
C ILE A 424 6.21 -10.98 -17.21
N CYS A 425 7.50 -10.71 -17.36
CA CYS A 425 8.35 -11.39 -18.33
C CYS A 425 9.09 -12.58 -17.72
N TYR A 426 8.97 -13.75 -18.33
CA TYR A 426 9.72 -14.93 -17.97
C TYR A 426 11.03 -14.98 -18.76
N ALA A 427 12.16 -14.76 -18.09
CA ALA A 427 13.44 -14.49 -18.73
C ALA A 427 14.64 -14.86 -17.88
N PRO A 428 15.83 -15.17 -18.48
CA PRO A 428 17.07 -15.26 -17.74
C PRO A 428 17.53 -13.87 -17.27
N SER A 429 18.21 -13.82 -16.13
CA SER A 429 18.82 -12.56 -15.63
C SER A 429 19.98 -12.11 -16.54
N GLU A 430 20.10 -10.81 -16.76
CA GLU A 430 21.24 -10.23 -17.47
C GLU A 430 22.54 -10.25 -16.63
N TRP A 431 22.41 -10.47 -15.34
CA TRP A 431 23.54 -10.60 -14.40
C TRP A 431 24.08 -12.03 -14.26
N ASP A 432 23.50 -12.98 -15.00
CA ASP A 432 23.97 -14.35 -15.13
C ASP A 432 24.87 -14.50 -16.37
N SER A 433 26.12 -14.93 -16.16
CA SER A 433 27.11 -15.07 -17.22
C SER A 433 26.88 -16.30 -18.11
N THR A 434 25.93 -17.16 -17.77
CA THR A 434 25.62 -18.37 -18.56
C THR A 434 25.15 -17.98 -19.96
N ASN A 435 25.82 -18.54 -20.99
CA ASN A 435 25.47 -18.34 -22.40
C ASN A 435 25.56 -16.89 -22.94
N ASN A 436 26.39 -16.04 -22.37
CA ASN A 436 26.55 -14.64 -22.86
C ASN A 436 26.84 -14.59 -24.38
N GLU A 437 27.75 -15.42 -24.87
CA GLU A 437 28.14 -15.42 -26.28
C GLU A 437 26.99 -15.78 -27.23
N THR A 438 26.14 -16.73 -26.84
CA THR A 438 24.94 -17.08 -27.61
C THR A 438 23.83 -15.99 -27.44
N ARG A 439 23.62 -15.56 -26.19
CA ARG A 439 22.56 -14.59 -25.85
C ARG A 439 22.71 -13.26 -26.57
N TYR A 440 23.94 -12.81 -26.77
CA TYR A 440 24.22 -11.49 -27.37
C TYR A 440 24.81 -11.58 -28.79
N ALA A 441 24.84 -12.76 -29.40
CA ALA A 441 25.44 -12.96 -30.73
C ALA A 441 24.91 -12.02 -31.82
N LYS A 442 23.60 -11.82 -31.86
CA LYS A 442 22.92 -10.96 -32.85
C LYS A 442 23.23 -9.47 -32.76
N LEU A 443 23.84 -9.02 -31.69
CA LEU A 443 24.30 -7.62 -31.61
C LEU A 443 25.38 -7.30 -32.63
N ARG A 444 26.06 -8.32 -33.22
CA ARG A 444 27.04 -8.15 -34.30
C ARG A 444 26.43 -8.28 -35.71
N ASP A 445 25.25 -8.90 -35.80
CA ASP A 445 24.60 -9.15 -37.10
C ASP A 445 24.14 -7.84 -37.74
N GLU A 446 23.76 -7.90 -39.02
CA GLU A 446 23.17 -6.77 -39.72
C GLU A 446 21.96 -6.24 -38.96
N GLY A 447 21.97 -4.93 -38.67
CA GLY A 447 20.94 -4.26 -37.85
C GLY A 447 21.16 -4.37 -36.33
N GLY A 448 22.18 -5.07 -35.85
CA GLY A 448 22.60 -5.10 -34.46
C GLY A 448 23.45 -3.90 -34.06
N PHE A 449 23.50 -3.55 -32.78
CA PHE A 449 24.19 -2.36 -32.26
C PHE A 449 25.71 -2.36 -32.55
N TYR A 450 26.36 -3.53 -32.52
CA TYR A 450 27.79 -3.70 -32.79
C TYR A 450 28.08 -4.17 -34.19
N HIS A 451 27.15 -4.06 -35.16
CA HIS A 451 27.39 -4.45 -36.53
C HIS A 451 28.58 -3.65 -37.09
N GLY A 452 29.60 -4.38 -37.61
CA GLY A 452 30.83 -3.78 -38.10
C GLY A 452 31.79 -3.25 -37.02
N ASN A 453 31.52 -3.50 -35.72
CA ASN A 453 32.37 -3.07 -34.61
C ASN A 453 32.68 -4.25 -33.67
N ASP A 454 33.48 -5.20 -34.14
CA ASP A 454 33.86 -6.40 -33.35
C ASP A 454 34.65 -6.05 -32.09
N ASP A 455 35.47 -5.00 -32.11
CA ASP A 455 36.22 -4.57 -30.93
C ASP A 455 35.25 -4.03 -29.82
N GLY A 456 34.23 -3.28 -30.21
CA GLY A 456 33.20 -2.79 -29.32
C GLY A 456 32.42 -3.97 -28.68
N TYR A 457 32.04 -4.95 -29.49
CA TYR A 457 31.36 -6.15 -29.03
C TYR A 457 32.20 -6.97 -28.04
N ASN A 458 33.46 -7.18 -28.33
CA ASN A 458 34.38 -7.94 -27.47
C ASN A 458 34.61 -7.20 -26.12
N LYS A 459 34.72 -5.86 -26.16
CA LYS A 459 34.77 -5.04 -24.93
C LYS A 459 33.49 -5.16 -24.11
N PHE A 460 32.33 -5.12 -24.77
CA PHE A 460 31.04 -5.33 -24.12
C PHE A 460 30.93 -6.69 -23.41
N LEU A 461 31.27 -7.80 -24.08
CA LEU A 461 31.25 -9.14 -23.46
C LEU A 461 32.22 -9.27 -22.30
N LYS A 462 33.43 -8.67 -22.44
CA LYS A 462 34.41 -8.65 -21.36
C LYS A 462 33.89 -7.88 -20.16
N TYR A 463 33.33 -6.72 -20.38
CA TYR A 463 32.73 -5.89 -19.35
C TYR A 463 31.58 -6.62 -18.62
N LEU A 464 30.64 -7.21 -19.38
CA LEU A 464 29.55 -8.01 -18.79
C LEU A 464 30.08 -9.07 -17.84
N LYS A 465 31.08 -9.86 -18.29
CA LYS A 465 31.66 -10.92 -17.48
C LYS A 465 32.30 -10.40 -16.19
N GLU A 466 32.86 -9.19 -16.19
CA GLU A 466 33.43 -8.57 -15.00
C GLU A 466 32.39 -8.05 -14.01
N VAL A 467 31.21 -7.62 -14.47
CA VAL A 467 30.17 -7.03 -13.63
C VAL A 467 29.12 -8.04 -13.16
N GLN A 468 28.95 -9.14 -13.89
CA GLN A 468 28.04 -10.21 -13.52
C GLN A 468 28.42 -10.85 -12.19
N PHE A 469 27.41 -11.33 -11.44
CA PHE A 469 27.59 -11.78 -10.05
C PHE A 469 26.68 -12.93 -9.63
N TRP A 470 26.03 -13.59 -10.60
CA TRP A 470 25.00 -14.59 -10.31
C TRP A 470 25.51 -15.78 -9.48
N ASP A 471 26.78 -16.15 -9.66
CA ASP A 471 27.47 -17.23 -8.98
C ASP A 471 27.51 -17.10 -7.45
N VAL A 472 27.45 -15.87 -6.92
CA VAL A 472 27.44 -15.63 -5.47
C VAL A 472 26.03 -15.53 -4.86
N THR A 473 24.97 -15.53 -5.69
CA THR A 473 23.59 -15.38 -5.20
C THR A 473 23.02 -16.67 -4.61
N GLY A 474 23.51 -17.83 -5.04
CA GLY A 474 22.93 -19.13 -4.72
C GLY A 474 21.64 -19.45 -5.51
N LEU A 475 21.22 -18.57 -6.43
CA LEU A 475 20.11 -18.82 -7.35
C LEU A 475 20.58 -19.68 -8.53
N THR A 476 19.63 -20.40 -9.18
CA THR A 476 19.93 -21.30 -10.28
C THR A 476 20.52 -20.54 -11.46
N ALA A 477 21.71 -20.92 -11.90
CA ALA A 477 22.35 -20.39 -13.09
C ALA A 477 21.66 -20.86 -14.37
N GLY A 478 21.52 -20.00 -15.38
CA GLY A 478 20.84 -20.28 -16.64
C GLY A 478 19.32 -20.46 -16.51
N GLY A 479 18.75 -20.29 -15.33
CA GLY A 479 17.31 -20.36 -15.10
C GLY A 479 16.57 -19.09 -15.46
N ASN A 480 15.31 -19.24 -15.89
CA ASN A 480 14.42 -18.10 -16.09
C ASN A 480 13.76 -17.66 -14.77
N LEU A 481 13.51 -16.36 -14.65
CA LEU A 481 12.86 -15.69 -13.54
C LEU A 481 11.65 -14.91 -14.05
N TRP A 482 10.74 -14.56 -13.16
CA TRP A 482 9.61 -13.70 -13.47
C TRP A 482 9.96 -12.25 -13.12
N PHE A 483 10.22 -11.42 -14.12
CA PHE A 483 10.50 -9.99 -13.94
C PHE A 483 9.22 -9.18 -14.03
N PHE A 484 9.17 -8.13 -13.24
CA PHE A 484 8.09 -7.14 -13.21
C PHE A 484 8.66 -5.76 -13.53
N HIS A 485 7.84 -4.88 -14.07
CA HIS A 485 8.17 -3.46 -14.05
C HIS A 485 8.21 -2.98 -12.60
N PRO A 486 9.37 -2.55 -12.08
CA PRO A 486 9.54 -2.35 -10.63
C PRO A 486 8.60 -1.31 -10.03
N LEU A 487 8.41 -0.16 -10.70
CA LEU A 487 7.52 0.88 -10.18
C LEU A 487 6.06 0.46 -10.23
N ALA A 488 5.63 -0.29 -11.26
CA ALA A 488 4.27 -0.84 -11.32
C ALA A 488 4.03 -1.86 -10.20
N PHE A 489 5.00 -2.74 -9.93
CA PHE A 489 4.95 -3.68 -8.81
C PHE A 489 4.80 -2.94 -7.47
N ILE A 490 5.66 -1.96 -7.20
CA ILE A 490 5.60 -1.18 -5.97
C ILE A 490 4.25 -0.47 -5.86
N ARG A 491 3.82 0.28 -6.88
CA ARG A 491 2.54 1.00 -6.90
C ARG A 491 1.36 0.07 -6.62
N HIS A 492 1.38 -1.14 -7.16
CA HIS A 492 0.31 -2.11 -6.95
C HIS A 492 0.29 -2.63 -5.50
N PHE A 493 1.43 -3.11 -5.01
CA PHE A 493 1.53 -3.73 -3.68
C PHE A 493 1.49 -2.71 -2.52
N ARG A 494 1.76 -1.43 -2.75
CA ARG A 494 1.58 -0.36 -1.74
C ARG A 494 0.15 -0.25 -1.24
N LYS A 495 -0.83 -0.59 -2.06
CA LYS A 495 -2.25 -0.60 -1.69
C LYS A 495 -2.57 -1.64 -0.61
N CYS A 496 -1.78 -2.71 -0.53
CA CYS A 496 -2.03 -3.85 0.34
C CYS A 496 -2.11 -3.47 1.83
N GLY A 497 -1.13 -2.72 2.34
CA GLY A 497 -1.11 -2.27 3.73
C GLY A 497 -1.16 -3.38 4.79
N TRP A 498 -0.89 -4.66 4.45
CA TRP A 498 -0.85 -5.77 5.39
C TRP A 498 0.44 -5.73 6.20
N LEU A 499 0.32 -5.65 7.51
CA LEU A 499 1.45 -5.54 8.43
C LEU A 499 1.94 -6.91 8.90
N SER A 500 3.25 -7.07 8.99
CA SER A 500 3.88 -8.13 9.76
C SER A 500 3.88 -7.81 11.26
N GLU A 501 4.11 -8.82 12.10
CA GLU A 501 4.28 -8.62 13.54
C GLU A 501 5.44 -7.66 13.86
N SER A 502 6.57 -7.84 13.18
CA SER A 502 7.76 -6.99 13.33
C SER A 502 7.47 -5.53 12.97
N GLU A 503 6.77 -5.28 11.86
CA GLU A 503 6.37 -3.93 11.45
C GLU A 503 5.45 -3.28 12.49
N LEU A 504 4.44 -3.99 12.97
CA LEU A 504 3.49 -3.48 13.97
C LEU A 504 4.19 -3.17 15.31
N LEU A 505 5.02 -4.08 15.80
CA LEU A 505 5.76 -3.89 17.05
C LEU A 505 6.81 -2.76 16.96
N SER A 506 7.41 -2.57 15.78
CA SER A 506 8.38 -1.49 15.55
C SER A 506 7.77 -0.08 15.63
N MET A 507 6.44 0.04 15.52
CA MET A 507 5.71 1.31 15.66
C MET A 507 5.53 1.75 17.11
N LEU A 508 5.71 0.85 18.10
CA LEU A 508 5.59 1.22 19.49
C LEU A 508 6.67 2.25 19.86
N PRO A 509 6.33 3.42 20.43
CA PRO A 509 7.32 4.42 20.81
C PRO A 509 8.27 3.88 21.89
N MET A 510 9.47 4.42 21.98
CA MET A 510 10.43 4.04 23.03
C MET A 510 9.97 4.52 24.41
N SER A 511 9.30 5.65 24.45
CA SER A 511 8.73 6.23 25.67
C SER A 511 7.46 7.00 25.39
N ALA A 512 6.65 7.22 26.42
CA ALA A 512 5.44 8.01 26.35
C ALA A 512 5.34 9.03 27.48
N LEU A 513 4.88 10.23 27.17
CA LEU A 513 4.60 11.28 28.12
C LEU A 513 3.30 11.01 28.88
N ARG A 514 3.38 11.03 30.21
CA ARG A 514 2.26 10.83 31.12
C ARG A 514 2.11 11.99 32.09
N TYR A 515 0.88 12.45 32.31
CA TYR A 515 0.61 13.41 33.35
C TYR A 515 0.17 12.66 34.62
N ALA A 516 1.04 12.66 35.62
CA ALA A 516 0.76 12.06 36.92
C ALA A 516 0.04 13.09 37.81
N LYS A 517 -1.06 12.67 38.43
CA LYS A 517 -1.84 13.49 39.37
C LYS A 517 -1.98 12.75 40.71
N PRO A 518 -0.91 12.69 41.51
CA PRO A 518 -0.98 12.05 42.82
C PRO A 518 -1.93 12.81 43.75
N PRO A 519 -2.56 12.11 44.74
CA PRO A 519 -3.34 12.77 45.77
C PRO A 519 -2.49 13.78 46.54
N HIS A 520 -3.05 14.95 46.83
CA HIS A 520 -2.45 16.02 47.67
C HIS A 520 -1.14 16.66 47.16
N VAL A 521 -0.74 16.44 45.92
CA VAL A 521 0.44 17.02 45.28
C VAL A 521 0.07 17.62 43.93
N PRO A 522 0.68 18.74 43.51
CA PRO A 522 0.48 19.23 42.15
C PRO A 522 0.82 18.17 41.12
N GLY A 523 0.00 18.06 40.07
CA GLY A 523 0.26 17.14 38.97
C GLY A 523 1.55 17.53 38.23
N TYR A 524 2.23 16.51 37.69
CA TYR A 524 3.49 16.71 36.97
C TYR A 524 3.61 15.78 35.77
N TRP A 525 4.44 16.19 34.81
CA TRP A 525 4.76 15.36 33.65
C TRP A 525 5.88 14.37 33.98
N THR A 526 5.72 13.16 33.50
CA THR A 526 6.71 12.07 33.59
C THR A 526 6.80 11.35 32.24
N SER A 527 7.87 10.60 32.04
CA SER A 527 8.07 9.76 30.86
C SER A 527 8.03 8.29 31.27
N GLU A 528 7.13 7.55 30.68
CA GLU A 528 7.00 6.08 30.82
C GLU A 528 7.87 5.42 29.75
N GLN A 529 8.71 4.46 30.13
CA GLN A 529 9.46 3.64 29.16
C GLN A 529 8.56 2.52 28.64
N ILE A 530 8.41 2.44 27.31
CA ILE A 530 7.59 1.43 26.66
C ILE A 530 8.46 0.22 26.30
N LYS A 531 8.12 -0.93 26.87
CA LYS A 531 8.79 -2.20 26.60
C LYS A 531 7.87 -3.12 25.80
N VAL A 532 8.43 -3.84 24.83
CA VAL A 532 7.73 -4.93 24.16
C VAL A 532 7.82 -6.17 25.05
N MET A 533 6.75 -6.44 25.78
CA MET A 533 6.65 -7.56 26.69
C MET A 533 6.15 -8.82 25.97
N GLU A 534 6.32 -9.99 26.56
CA GLU A 534 5.79 -11.24 25.99
C GLU A 534 4.25 -11.23 25.87
N VAL A 535 3.56 -10.54 26.77
CA VAL A 535 2.10 -10.34 26.65
C VAL A 535 1.74 -9.52 25.42
N THR A 536 2.54 -8.49 25.08
CA THR A 536 2.38 -7.67 23.87
C THR A 536 2.58 -8.51 22.60
N LYS A 537 3.67 -9.27 22.51
CA LYS A 537 3.93 -10.16 21.37
C LYS A 537 2.82 -11.19 21.19
N ARG A 538 2.41 -11.84 22.26
CA ARG A 538 1.32 -12.82 22.24
C ARG A 538 0.01 -12.19 21.77
N LEU A 539 -0.37 -11.03 22.31
CA LEU A 539 -1.61 -10.35 21.94
C LEU A 539 -1.56 -9.91 20.46
N VAL A 540 -0.46 -9.35 20.01
CA VAL A 540 -0.26 -8.97 18.61
C VAL A 540 -0.32 -10.22 17.72
N GLY A 541 0.44 -11.26 18.00
CA GLY A 541 0.44 -12.50 17.20
C GLY A 541 -0.93 -13.16 17.09
N GLN A 542 -1.71 -13.20 18.18
CA GLN A 542 -3.07 -13.78 18.19
C GLN A 542 -4.10 -12.96 17.40
N ASN A 543 -3.88 -11.66 17.23
CA ASN A 543 -4.86 -10.75 16.63
C ASN A 543 -4.41 -10.18 15.27
N LEU A 544 -3.19 -10.41 14.83
CA LEU A 544 -2.56 -9.74 13.68
C LEU A 544 -3.36 -9.90 12.38
N ALA A 545 -3.72 -11.13 12.02
CA ALA A 545 -4.49 -11.40 10.82
C ALA A 545 -5.86 -10.71 10.86
N SER A 546 -6.57 -10.82 11.99
CA SER A 546 -7.87 -10.16 12.17
C SER A 546 -7.77 -8.63 12.18
N LEU A 547 -6.68 -8.06 12.74
CA LEU A 547 -6.44 -6.62 12.75
C LEU A 547 -6.18 -6.10 11.34
N ASN A 548 -5.31 -6.77 10.58
CA ASN A 548 -5.06 -6.46 9.18
C ASN A 548 -6.33 -6.56 8.33
N GLY A 549 -7.08 -7.66 8.49
CA GLY A 549 -8.36 -7.86 7.79
C GLY A 549 -9.39 -6.77 8.13
N ALA A 550 -9.51 -6.37 9.39
CA ALA A 550 -10.38 -5.27 9.79
C ALA A 550 -9.91 -3.93 9.19
N MET A 551 -8.60 -3.64 9.20
CA MET A 551 -8.08 -2.42 8.59
C MET A 551 -8.33 -2.37 7.07
N GLN A 552 -8.23 -3.50 6.36
CA GLN A 552 -8.61 -3.58 4.94
C GLN A 552 -10.13 -3.38 4.76
N LYS A 553 -10.95 -4.13 5.51
CA LYS A 553 -12.41 -4.08 5.45
C LYS A 553 -12.96 -2.66 5.62
N PHE A 554 -12.42 -1.90 6.56
CA PHE A 554 -12.86 -0.53 6.87
C PHE A 554 -12.05 0.56 6.13
N GLY A 555 -11.26 0.20 5.12
CA GLY A 555 -10.50 1.13 4.28
C GLY A 555 -9.41 1.90 5.02
N ILE A 556 -8.86 1.35 6.09
CA ILE A 556 -7.81 1.98 6.90
C ILE A 556 -6.43 1.74 6.27
N SER A 557 -6.14 0.50 5.87
CA SER A 557 -4.84 0.05 5.39
C SER A 557 -4.35 0.68 4.07
N PRO A 558 -5.20 1.07 3.10
CA PRO A 558 -4.69 1.63 1.85
C PRO A 558 -4.00 2.99 1.99
N ARG A 559 -4.13 3.63 3.16
CA ARG A 559 -3.56 4.95 3.41
C ARG A 559 -2.65 4.95 4.63
N PRO A 560 -1.33 5.18 4.45
CA PRO A 560 -0.35 5.15 5.55
C PRO A 560 -0.70 6.10 6.70
N TRP A 561 -1.18 7.32 6.41
CA TRP A 561 -1.54 8.29 7.46
C TRP A 561 -2.79 7.88 8.23
N ARG A 562 -3.78 7.31 7.54
CA ARG A 562 -5.01 6.78 8.14
C ARG A 562 -4.67 5.59 9.05
N MET A 563 -3.82 4.68 8.57
CA MET A 563 -3.34 3.53 9.34
C MET A 563 -2.53 3.95 10.56
N ALA A 564 -1.60 4.92 10.41
CA ALA A 564 -0.84 5.48 11.53
C ALA A 564 -1.76 6.08 12.59
N ALA A 565 -2.79 6.85 12.17
CA ALA A 565 -3.73 7.46 13.09
C ALA A 565 -4.60 6.44 13.82
N PHE A 566 -5.06 5.38 13.14
CA PHE A 566 -5.81 4.29 13.77
C PHE A 566 -4.96 3.53 14.79
N LEU A 567 -3.77 3.08 14.38
CA LEU A 567 -2.88 2.28 15.22
C LEU A 567 -2.35 3.07 16.42
N ALA A 568 -2.04 4.36 16.26
CA ALA A 568 -1.58 5.20 17.36
C ALA A 568 -2.65 5.36 18.47
N ASN A 569 -3.93 5.45 18.08
CA ASN A 569 -5.02 5.40 19.06
C ASN A 569 -5.16 4.01 19.68
N ALA A 570 -5.09 2.94 18.89
CA ALA A 570 -5.16 1.57 19.38
C ALA A 570 -4.03 1.26 20.38
N MET A 571 -2.80 1.74 20.13
CA MET A 571 -1.67 1.61 21.07
C MET A 571 -1.98 2.20 22.44
N GLU A 572 -2.51 3.41 22.49
CA GLU A 572 -2.85 4.07 23.76
C GLU A 572 -4.03 3.40 24.45
N GLU A 573 -5.12 3.09 23.72
CA GLU A 573 -6.33 2.45 24.26
C GLU A 573 -6.05 1.07 24.84
N THR A 574 -5.12 0.31 24.25
CA THR A 574 -4.75 -1.03 24.68
C THR A 574 -3.54 -1.09 25.61
N GLN A 575 -3.06 0.08 26.07
CA GLN A 575 -1.82 0.20 26.85
C GLN A 575 -0.66 -0.52 26.14
N TRP A 576 -0.34 -0.06 24.94
CA TRP A 576 0.75 -0.56 24.10
C TRP A 576 0.58 -2.02 23.68
N PHE A 577 -0.63 -2.38 23.28
CA PHE A 577 -1.00 -3.75 22.91
C PHE A 577 -0.79 -4.78 24.04
N SER A 578 -1.02 -4.36 25.29
CA SER A 578 -0.88 -5.27 26.44
C SER A 578 -2.19 -5.86 26.91
N LYS A 579 -3.34 -5.21 26.58
CA LYS A 579 -4.68 -5.69 26.97
C LYS A 579 -5.77 -5.21 26.00
N LEU A 580 -6.81 -6.03 25.84
CA LEU A 580 -8.00 -5.70 25.03
C LEU A 580 -9.25 -5.50 25.90
N HIS A 581 -9.13 -5.52 27.21
CA HIS A 581 -10.22 -5.32 28.15
C HIS A 581 -9.78 -4.36 29.26
N GLU A 582 -10.53 -3.28 29.48
CA GLU A 582 -10.24 -2.26 30.50
C GLU A 582 -10.29 -2.81 31.90
N ASN A 583 -11.31 -3.64 32.22
CA ASN A 583 -11.60 -4.21 33.54
C ASN A 583 -11.78 -3.16 34.64
N ASN A 584 -12.35 -2.01 34.33
CA ASN A 584 -12.54 -0.91 35.28
C ASN A 584 -13.90 -1.00 35.98
N ARG A 585 -13.95 -1.75 37.09
CA ARG A 585 -15.17 -1.96 37.89
C ARG A 585 -15.74 -0.68 38.52
N LEU A 586 -14.94 0.38 38.64
CA LEU A 586 -15.34 1.66 39.22
C LEU A 586 -15.89 2.62 38.17
N ALA A 587 -15.75 2.31 36.89
CA ALA A 587 -16.27 3.16 35.82
C ALA A 587 -17.82 3.15 35.85
N LYS A 588 -18.43 4.31 35.65
CA LYS A 588 -19.88 4.48 35.59
C LYS A 588 -20.57 3.65 34.50
N TYR A 589 -19.82 3.23 33.49
CA TYR A 589 -20.28 2.37 32.39
C TYR A 589 -20.04 0.86 32.64
N TRP A 590 -19.46 0.44 33.77
CA TRP A 590 -19.31 -0.97 34.11
C TRP A 590 -20.67 -1.69 34.20
N PRO A 591 -20.84 -2.91 33.67
CA PRO A 591 -19.86 -3.82 33.04
C PRO A 591 -19.72 -3.68 31.51
N TRP A 592 -20.11 -2.55 30.95
CA TRP A 592 -19.99 -2.19 29.55
C TRP A 592 -18.70 -1.36 29.31
N ASP A 593 -17.66 -1.76 29.97
CA ASP A 593 -16.35 -1.13 29.95
C ASP A 593 -15.56 -1.46 28.67
N GLY A 594 -14.45 -0.77 28.47
CA GLY A 594 -13.69 -0.79 27.24
C GLY A 594 -13.21 -2.16 26.80
N ARG A 595 -13.57 -2.58 25.58
CA ARG A 595 -13.11 -3.82 24.94
C ARG A 595 -12.66 -3.58 23.50
N GLY A 596 -11.70 -4.42 23.06
CA GLY A 596 -11.14 -4.37 21.73
C GLY A 596 -10.10 -3.26 21.53
N PHE A 597 -9.65 -3.09 20.29
CA PHE A 597 -8.51 -2.20 19.97
C PHE A 597 -8.78 -0.70 20.16
N LEU A 598 -10.02 -0.24 20.07
CA LEU A 598 -10.40 1.14 20.36
C LEU A 598 -11.29 1.26 21.61
N GLN A 599 -11.26 0.25 22.49
CA GLN A 599 -11.92 0.24 23.79
C GLN A 599 -13.39 0.67 23.71
N LEU A 600 -14.19 -0.12 22.95
CA LEU A 600 -15.63 0.10 22.81
C LEU A 600 -16.30 0.08 24.19
N THR A 601 -16.95 1.18 24.57
CA THR A 601 -17.61 1.38 25.87
C THR A 601 -19.08 1.74 25.68
N TRP A 602 -19.87 1.61 26.74
CA TRP A 602 -21.28 1.92 26.81
C TRP A 602 -22.18 0.96 26.02
N PRO A 603 -23.33 0.54 26.58
CA PRO A 603 -24.21 -0.45 25.94
C PRO A 603 -24.70 -0.02 24.54
N ASP A 604 -24.96 1.26 24.32
CA ASP A 604 -25.42 1.77 23.02
C ASP A 604 -24.39 1.52 21.90
N ASN A 605 -23.10 1.61 22.21
CA ASN A 605 -22.05 1.33 21.23
C ASN A 605 -21.90 -0.18 20.94
N TYR A 606 -22.08 -1.02 21.98
CA TYR A 606 -22.10 -2.48 21.78
C TYR A 606 -23.30 -2.90 20.93
N VAL A 607 -24.50 -2.38 21.23
CA VAL A 607 -25.71 -2.64 20.45
C VAL A 607 -25.50 -2.19 18.99
N LYS A 608 -24.97 -1.00 18.78
CA LYS A 608 -24.68 -0.47 17.45
C LYS A 608 -23.71 -1.35 16.67
N TYR A 609 -22.65 -1.86 17.32
CA TYR A 609 -21.72 -2.80 16.71
C TYR A 609 -22.40 -4.12 16.35
N TRP A 610 -23.19 -4.69 17.26
CA TRP A 610 -23.88 -5.95 17.01
C TRP A 610 -24.91 -5.85 15.89
N GLU A 611 -25.68 -4.77 15.84
CA GLU A 611 -26.58 -4.52 14.72
C GLU A 611 -25.80 -4.37 13.41
N PHE A 612 -24.65 -3.70 13.47
CA PHE A 612 -23.76 -3.58 12.33
C PHE A 612 -23.30 -4.95 11.84
N ILE A 613 -22.98 -5.92 12.63
CA ILE A 613 -22.63 -7.30 12.22
C ILE A 613 -23.85 -8.24 12.04
N GLY A 614 -25.06 -7.72 11.99
CA GLY A 614 -26.30 -8.46 11.70
C GLY A 614 -26.89 -9.24 12.86
N ARG A 615 -26.43 -8.99 14.10
CA ARG A 615 -27.03 -9.59 15.30
C ARG A 615 -28.33 -8.89 15.65
N LYS A 616 -29.39 -9.64 15.87
CA LYS A 616 -30.70 -9.09 16.25
C LYS A 616 -30.76 -8.85 17.76
N ILE A 617 -31.04 -7.61 18.15
CA ILE A 617 -31.24 -7.21 19.53
C ILE A 617 -32.71 -6.81 19.69
N PRO A 618 -33.48 -7.33 20.69
CA PRO A 618 -34.83 -6.89 20.92
C PRO A 618 -34.93 -5.39 21.20
N ASP A 619 -35.89 -4.70 20.59
CA ASP A 619 -36.04 -3.25 20.75
C ASP A 619 -36.32 -2.85 22.21
N ALA A 620 -37.06 -3.68 22.97
CA ALA A 620 -37.26 -3.47 24.40
C ALA A 620 -35.93 -3.43 25.16
N LEU A 621 -34.99 -4.35 24.86
CA LEU A 621 -33.68 -4.38 25.50
C LEU A 621 -32.82 -3.19 25.11
N LYS A 622 -32.85 -2.77 23.83
CA LYS A 622 -32.13 -1.56 23.38
C LYS A 622 -32.58 -0.33 24.17
N LYS A 623 -33.89 -0.15 24.31
CA LYS A 623 -34.47 0.96 25.07
C LYS A 623 -34.06 0.90 26.53
N GLU A 624 -34.18 -0.27 27.17
CA GLU A 624 -33.81 -0.50 28.55
C GLU A 624 -32.33 -0.19 28.82
N LEU A 625 -31.41 -0.67 27.95
CA LEU A 625 -29.98 -0.42 28.08
C LEU A 625 -29.64 1.06 27.85
N SER A 626 -30.27 1.73 26.87
CA SER A 626 -30.04 3.16 26.59
C SER A 626 -30.53 4.05 27.73
N GLU A 627 -31.71 3.75 28.33
CA GLU A 627 -32.21 4.47 29.48
C GLU A 627 -31.30 4.28 30.70
N SER A 628 -30.85 3.07 30.94
CA SER A 628 -29.92 2.74 32.04
C SER A 628 -28.55 3.43 31.86
N ALA A 629 -28.07 3.54 30.62
CA ALA A 629 -26.84 4.27 30.31
C ALA A 629 -26.97 5.77 30.65
N LYS A 630 -28.09 6.39 30.29
CA LYS A 630 -28.36 7.79 30.64
C LYS A 630 -28.45 8.02 32.15
N MET A 631 -29.06 7.09 32.89
CA MET A 631 -29.11 7.12 34.35
C MET A 631 -27.72 7.00 34.96
N ALA A 632 -26.93 6.01 34.54
CA ALA A 632 -25.56 5.81 34.99
C ALA A 632 -24.67 7.03 34.71
N ASP A 633 -24.81 7.65 33.54
CA ASP A 633 -24.04 8.84 33.18
C ASP A 633 -24.41 10.03 34.05
N LYS A 634 -25.71 10.25 34.31
CA LYS A 634 -26.22 11.32 35.15
C LYS A 634 -25.82 11.16 36.61
N ASP A 635 -25.96 9.93 37.14
CA ASP A 635 -25.79 9.65 38.56
C ASP A 635 -24.31 9.35 38.92
N GLY A 636 -23.44 9.24 37.93
CA GLY A 636 -22.01 8.91 38.13
C GLY A 636 -21.75 7.49 38.68
N THR A 637 -22.72 6.58 38.57
CA THR A 637 -22.65 5.23 39.11
C THR A 637 -22.96 4.17 38.05
N ASN A 638 -22.38 2.97 38.19
CA ASN A 638 -22.62 1.84 37.29
C ASN A 638 -23.84 0.96 37.73
N ALA A 639 -24.49 1.27 38.85
CA ALA A 639 -25.57 0.48 39.39
C ALA A 639 -26.73 0.22 38.40
N PRO A 640 -27.20 1.18 37.59
CA PRO A 640 -28.23 0.96 36.58
C PRO A 640 -27.83 -0.02 35.47
N LEU A 641 -26.54 -0.21 35.22
CA LEU A 641 -25.99 -1.01 34.12
C LEU A 641 -25.59 -2.45 34.49
N GLN A 642 -25.69 -2.80 35.77
CA GLN A 642 -25.30 -4.14 36.22
C GLN A 642 -26.18 -5.24 35.63
N ASP A 643 -25.59 -6.37 35.28
CA ASP A 643 -26.23 -7.45 34.53
C ASP A 643 -27.54 -7.94 35.19
N GLY A 644 -27.59 -8.09 36.50
CA GLY A 644 -28.79 -8.50 37.24
C GLY A 644 -29.96 -7.51 37.22
N LYS A 645 -29.79 -6.32 36.65
CA LYS A 645 -30.84 -5.30 36.50
C LYS A 645 -31.59 -5.38 35.16
N HIS A 646 -31.16 -6.25 34.25
CA HIS A 646 -31.71 -6.38 32.91
C HIS A 646 -32.18 -7.79 32.63
N PRO A 647 -33.41 -8.16 33.02
CA PRO A 647 -33.90 -9.54 32.90
C PRO A 647 -34.02 -10.02 31.44
N THR A 648 -34.10 -9.10 30.49
CA THR A 648 -34.14 -9.40 29.06
C THR A 648 -32.74 -9.59 28.44
N LEU A 649 -31.67 -9.38 29.23
CA LEU A 649 -30.28 -9.57 28.82
C LEU A 649 -29.90 -11.06 28.90
N THR A 650 -29.89 -11.72 27.75
CA THR A 650 -29.63 -13.17 27.69
C THR A 650 -28.14 -13.49 27.85
N ALA A 651 -27.84 -14.73 28.27
CA ALA A 651 -26.45 -15.23 28.33
C ALA A 651 -25.71 -15.12 26.99
N GLN A 652 -26.42 -15.30 25.88
CA GLN A 652 -25.85 -15.10 24.54
C GLN A 652 -25.38 -13.68 24.31
N ILE A 653 -26.15 -12.66 24.72
CA ILE A 653 -25.77 -11.23 24.53
C ILE A 653 -24.63 -10.88 25.49
N LEU A 654 -24.63 -11.42 26.69
CA LEU A 654 -23.49 -11.28 27.60
C LEU A 654 -22.21 -11.88 27.00
N GLN A 655 -22.30 -13.07 26.39
CA GLN A 655 -21.15 -13.66 25.68
C GLN A 655 -20.68 -12.78 24.54
N TRP A 656 -21.58 -12.17 23.76
CA TRP A 656 -21.19 -11.24 22.69
C TRP A 656 -20.45 -10.01 23.22
N ARG A 657 -20.77 -9.55 24.43
CA ARG A 657 -20.04 -8.47 25.10
C ARG A 657 -18.61 -8.89 25.42
N GLU A 658 -18.43 -10.08 26.03
CA GLU A 658 -17.10 -10.61 26.35
C GLU A 658 -16.29 -10.89 25.08
N ASP A 659 -16.92 -11.43 24.03
CA ASP A 659 -16.27 -11.67 22.73
C ASP A 659 -15.59 -10.42 22.13
N ALA A 660 -16.09 -9.22 22.42
CA ALA A 660 -15.50 -7.97 21.95
C ALA A 660 -14.08 -7.71 22.50
N GLY A 661 -13.70 -8.35 23.60
CA GLY A 661 -12.33 -8.34 24.13
C GLY A 661 -11.56 -9.64 23.90
N ASP A 662 -12.29 -10.79 23.86
CA ASP A 662 -11.69 -12.11 23.90
C ASP A 662 -11.52 -12.77 22.52
N LYS A 663 -12.33 -12.37 21.52
CA LYS A 663 -12.28 -12.92 20.17
C LYS A 663 -11.61 -11.95 19.21
N ALA A 664 -10.55 -12.41 18.56
CA ALA A 664 -9.74 -11.58 17.64
C ALA A 664 -10.60 -10.83 16.62
N ILE A 665 -11.54 -11.51 15.95
CA ILE A 665 -12.44 -10.89 14.95
C ILE A 665 -13.29 -9.80 15.60
N SER A 666 -13.93 -10.07 16.74
CA SER A 666 -14.82 -9.11 17.40
C SER A 666 -14.04 -7.90 17.95
N ALA A 667 -12.84 -8.13 18.52
CA ALA A 667 -11.99 -7.08 19.06
C ALA A 667 -11.47 -6.10 18.00
N THR A 668 -11.22 -6.61 16.79
CA THR A 668 -10.71 -5.81 15.68
C THR A 668 -11.83 -5.17 14.84
N GLU A 669 -12.90 -5.92 14.53
CA GLU A 669 -14.04 -5.38 13.77
C GLU A 669 -14.82 -4.33 14.54
N SER A 670 -14.97 -4.45 15.88
CA SER A 670 -15.60 -3.41 16.69
C SER A 670 -14.84 -2.08 16.61
N ALA A 671 -13.51 -2.14 16.58
CA ALA A 671 -12.66 -0.97 16.40
C ALA A 671 -12.81 -0.36 14.98
N GLY A 672 -12.81 -1.20 13.94
CA GLY A 672 -13.05 -0.75 12.56
C GLY A 672 -14.44 -0.14 12.37
N ALA A 673 -15.47 -0.74 12.94
CA ALA A 673 -16.83 -0.22 12.92
C ALA A 673 -16.92 1.13 13.66
N TYR A 674 -16.31 1.23 14.85
CA TYR A 674 -16.25 2.48 15.62
C TYR A 674 -15.56 3.59 14.82
N TRP A 675 -14.43 3.30 14.20
CA TRP A 675 -13.70 4.20 13.29
C TRP A 675 -14.60 4.71 12.15
N ALA A 676 -15.36 3.82 11.52
CA ALA A 676 -16.22 4.14 10.40
C ALA A 676 -17.41 5.01 10.82
N TRP A 677 -18.16 4.66 11.86
CA TRP A 677 -19.35 5.45 12.24
C TRP A 677 -19.02 6.79 12.88
N THR A 678 -17.84 6.94 13.50
CA THR A 678 -17.38 8.23 14.01
C THR A 678 -16.78 9.11 12.92
N LYS A 679 -16.61 8.59 11.70
CA LYS A 679 -16.00 9.28 10.56
C LYS A 679 -14.58 9.82 10.85
N ALA A 680 -13.81 9.09 11.64
CA ALA A 680 -12.45 9.50 12.02
C ALA A 680 -11.54 9.69 10.81
N ALA A 681 -11.79 8.97 9.70
CA ALA A 681 -11.06 9.07 8.43
C ALA A 681 -11.08 10.50 7.83
N VAL A 682 -12.15 11.30 8.05
CA VAL A 682 -12.25 12.70 7.57
C VAL A 682 -11.06 13.56 8.02
N TYR A 683 -10.55 13.29 9.21
CA TYR A 683 -9.40 14.00 9.75
C TYR A 683 -8.08 13.29 9.46
N ALA A 684 -8.09 11.97 9.44
CA ALA A 684 -6.90 11.15 9.19
C ALA A 684 -6.40 11.25 7.73
N ASP A 685 -7.27 11.60 6.78
CA ASP A 685 -6.90 11.78 5.37
C ASP A 685 -6.20 13.11 5.07
N LYS A 686 -6.21 14.04 6.02
CA LYS A 686 -5.47 15.28 5.87
C LYS A 686 -3.97 15.02 5.97
N PHE A 687 -3.21 15.59 5.06
CA PHE A 687 -1.75 15.52 5.12
C PHE A 687 -1.24 15.92 6.52
N PRO A 688 -0.36 15.13 7.16
CA PRO A 688 0.09 15.41 8.52
C PRO A 688 1.06 16.58 8.54
N ILE A 689 0.59 17.73 9.00
CA ILE A 689 1.43 18.89 9.30
C ILE A 689 1.86 18.77 10.76
N LEU A 690 3.14 18.49 10.96
CA LEU A 690 3.74 18.25 12.27
C LEU A 690 4.36 19.54 12.82
N ALA A 691 4.24 19.76 14.12
CA ALA A 691 4.89 20.85 14.83
C ALA A 691 5.74 20.29 15.99
N LEU A 692 7.03 20.61 16.00
CA LEU A 692 7.94 20.23 17.07
C LEU A 692 7.53 20.91 18.38
N GLN A 693 7.45 20.14 19.47
CA GLN A 693 7.08 20.57 20.79
C GLN A 693 8.09 20.02 21.81
N ILE A 694 8.28 20.73 22.91
CA ILE A 694 9.15 20.33 24.00
C ILE A 694 8.31 20.30 25.29
N GLN A 695 8.28 19.14 25.96
CA GLN A 695 7.65 18.98 27.26
C GLN A 695 8.71 18.87 28.36
N ASN A 696 8.70 19.84 29.26
CA ASN A 696 9.54 19.78 30.45
C ASN A 696 9.05 18.70 31.42
N ILE A 697 9.96 17.89 31.90
CA ILE A 697 9.71 16.90 32.95
C ILE A 697 10.07 17.55 34.27
N THR A 698 9.11 17.68 35.18
CA THR A 698 9.29 18.34 36.45
C THR A 698 10.04 17.51 37.48
N LYS A 699 10.32 16.25 37.19
CA LYS A 699 11.09 15.36 38.07
C LYS A 699 12.61 15.65 37.93
N PRO A 700 13.33 15.91 39.04
CA PRO A 700 14.79 16.19 39.00
C PRO A 700 15.55 15.07 38.26
N GLY A 701 16.51 15.45 37.43
CA GLY A 701 17.36 14.52 36.67
C GLY A 701 16.83 14.02 35.35
N PHE A 702 15.63 14.45 34.94
CA PHE A 702 15.07 14.13 33.63
C PHE A 702 15.25 15.30 32.65
N GLN A 703 15.64 14.97 31.40
CA GLN A 703 15.72 15.95 30.31
C GLN A 703 14.33 16.23 29.74
N PRO A 704 14.13 17.42 29.17
CA PRO A 704 12.92 17.72 28.40
C PRO A 704 12.71 16.68 27.27
N VAL A 705 11.46 16.33 27.00
CA VAL A 705 11.11 15.35 25.96
C VAL A 705 10.56 16.08 24.76
N ILE A 706 11.14 15.83 23.59
CA ILE A 706 10.66 16.31 22.30
C ILE A 706 9.49 15.41 21.84
N TYR A 707 8.41 16.03 21.35
CA TYR A 707 7.33 15.35 20.68
C TYR A 707 6.81 16.19 19.51
N TYR A 708 6.06 15.57 18.59
CA TYR A 708 5.46 16.26 17.45
C TYR A 708 3.95 16.29 17.60
N SER A 709 3.37 17.49 17.69
CA SER A 709 1.93 17.65 17.65
C SER A 709 1.44 17.73 16.20
N CYS A 710 0.21 17.26 15.97
CA CYS A 710 -0.47 17.31 14.67
C CYS A 710 -1.95 17.60 14.91
N GLN A 711 -2.46 18.72 14.39
CA GLN A 711 -3.84 19.12 14.62
C GLN A 711 -4.84 18.12 14.05
N SER A 712 -4.64 17.65 12.81
CA SER A 712 -5.53 16.68 12.17
C SER A 712 -5.57 15.36 12.95
N TYR A 713 -4.43 14.86 13.39
CA TYR A 713 -4.38 13.69 14.26
C TYR A 713 -5.01 13.95 15.63
N GLY A 714 -4.82 15.12 16.21
CA GLY A 714 -5.50 15.51 17.45
C GLY A 714 -7.03 15.45 17.33
N GLN A 715 -7.59 15.82 16.16
CA GLN A 715 -9.02 15.68 15.86
C GLN A 715 -9.42 14.19 15.74
N VAL A 716 -8.57 13.33 15.16
CA VAL A 716 -8.80 11.87 15.17
C VAL A 716 -8.82 11.32 16.60
N ALA A 717 -7.83 11.68 17.40
CA ALA A 717 -7.74 11.22 18.80
C ALA A 717 -8.96 11.69 19.63
N ALA A 718 -9.40 12.92 19.42
CA ALA A 718 -10.62 13.43 20.04
C ALA A 718 -11.87 12.69 19.55
N THR A 719 -11.94 12.34 18.27
CA THR A 719 -13.05 11.55 17.72
C THR A 719 -13.12 10.18 18.37
N VAL A 720 -11.99 9.51 18.54
CA VAL A 720 -11.92 8.21 19.22
C VAL A 720 -12.31 8.34 20.70
N ASN A 721 -11.82 9.37 21.39
CA ASN A 721 -12.01 9.54 22.84
C ASN A 721 -13.41 10.06 23.22
N PHE A 722 -14.02 10.92 22.39
CA PHE A 722 -15.30 11.60 22.69
C PHE A 722 -16.46 11.16 21.78
N GLY A 723 -16.20 10.28 20.79
CA GLY A 723 -17.19 9.88 19.78
C GLY A 723 -17.39 10.90 18.65
N SER A 724 -16.80 12.11 18.76
CA SER A 724 -16.83 13.15 17.73
C SER A 724 -15.70 14.14 17.90
N ALA A 725 -15.22 14.73 16.80
CA ALA A 725 -14.21 15.78 16.87
C ALA A 725 -14.82 17.09 17.43
N PRO A 726 -14.15 17.76 18.37
CA PRO A 726 -14.62 19.04 18.87
C PRO A 726 -14.51 20.13 17.81
N LYS A 727 -15.51 21.03 17.75
CA LYS A 727 -15.45 22.24 16.92
C LYS A 727 -14.31 23.18 17.37
N ASP A 728 -14.11 23.27 18.66
CA ASP A 728 -13.03 24.04 19.29
C ASP A 728 -11.79 23.15 19.46
N THR A 729 -10.74 23.46 18.73
CA THR A 729 -9.48 22.69 18.73
C THR A 729 -8.74 22.74 20.07
N ALA A 730 -8.99 23.78 20.91
CA ALA A 730 -8.43 23.85 22.27
C ALA A 730 -8.89 22.66 23.15
N LYS A 731 -10.05 22.07 22.84
CA LYS A 731 -10.54 20.87 23.55
C LYS A 731 -9.73 19.60 23.26
N ILE A 732 -8.90 19.57 22.20
CA ILE A 732 -8.00 18.45 21.91
C ILE A 732 -7.06 18.20 23.10
N ALA A 733 -6.62 19.24 23.80
CA ALA A 733 -5.80 19.11 24.99
C ALA A 733 -6.46 18.31 26.14
N ARG A 734 -7.78 18.10 26.09
CA ARG A 734 -8.54 17.32 27.08
C ARG A 734 -8.63 15.83 26.72
N VAL A 735 -8.15 15.43 25.57
CA VAL A 735 -8.09 14.01 25.16
C VAL A 735 -7.17 13.26 26.11
N ASN A 736 -7.65 12.14 26.63
CA ASN A 736 -6.86 11.32 27.54
C ASN A 736 -5.59 10.84 26.85
N GLY A 737 -4.42 11.06 27.49
CA GLY A 737 -3.12 10.65 26.96
C GLY A 737 -2.71 11.32 25.65
N ILE A 738 -3.18 12.53 25.33
CA ILE A 738 -2.92 13.17 24.03
C ILE A 738 -1.44 13.25 23.65
N LEU A 739 -0.53 13.52 24.59
CA LEU A 739 0.91 13.59 24.29
C LEU A 739 1.48 12.21 23.97
N ALA A 740 1.06 11.17 24.69
CA ALA A 740 1.42 9.79 24.39
C ALA A 740 0.87 9.34 23.01
N ARG A 741 -0.35 9.76 22.66
CA ARG A 741 -0.93 9.52 21.34
C ARG A 741 -0.15 10.22 20.23
N TYR A 742 0.31 11.46 20.43
CA TYR A 742 1.19 12.16 19.49
C TYR A 742 2.52 11.41 19.28
N GLN A 743 3.13 10.90 20.36
CA GLN A 743 4.36 10.11 20.25
C GLN A 743 4.13 8.78 19.52
N ALA A 744 3.03 8.09 19.81
CA ALA A 744 2.63 6.87 19.09
C ALA A 744 2.39 7.16 17.59
N TYR A 745 1.73 8.28 17.28
CA TYR A 745 1.49 8.67 15.89
C TYR A 745 2.78 8.98 15.14
N THR A 746 3.69 9.71 15.77
CA THR A 746 5.03 9.97 15.20
C THR A 746 5.78 8.67 14.91
N SER A 747 5.82 7.74 15.88
CA SER A 747 6.47 6.43 15.69
C SER A 747 5.81 5.61 14.58
N ALA A 748 4.49 5.63 14.48
CA ALA A 748 3.77 4.96 13.40
C ALA A 748 4.05 5.60 12.04
N LEU A 749 4.12 6.94 11.94
CA LEU A 749 4.47 7.63 10.69
C LEU A 749 5.88 7.28 10.21
N ILE A 750 6.87 7.18 11.11
CA ILE A 750 8.23 6.77 10.76
C ILE A 750 8.24 5.41 10.08
N VAL A 751 7.41 4.49 10.56
CA VAL A 751 7.34 3.13 10.00
C VAL A 751 6.47 3.08 8.74
N LEU A 752 5.32 3.74 8.71
CA LEU A 752 4.30 3.56 7.67
C LEU A 752 4.42 4.53 6.51
N ALA A 753 4.68 5.81 6.80
CA ALA A 753 4.60 6.87 5.79
C ALA A 753 5.93 7.10 5.08
N ASP A 754 5.84 7.50 3.82
CA ASP A 754 6.95 7.98 3.01
C ASP A 754 6.83 9.50 2.83
N GLY A 755 7.95 10.22 2.86
CA GLY A 755 7.98 11.66 2.62
C GLY A 755 7.35 12.52 3.72
N THR A 756 7.20 12.01 4.95
CA THR A 756 6.73 12.80 6.08
C THR A 756 7.80 13.80 6.52
N LEU A 757 7.42 15.07 6.65
CA LEU A 757 8.32 16.12 7.10
C LEU A 757 8.26 16.28 8.62
N PHE A 758 9.39 16.10 9.28
CA PHE A 758 9.56 16.33 10.72
C PHE A 758 10.35 17.61 10.94
N PRO A 759 9.71 18.72 11.42
CA PRO A 759 10.43 19.97 11.69
C PRO A 759 11.57 19.76 12.71
N ARG A 760 12.72 20.40 12.47
CA ARG A 760 13.85 20.45 13.41
C ARG A 760 14.06 21.90 13.87
N SER A 761 14.80 22.07 14.95
CA SER A 761 15.21 23.40 15.43
C SER A 761 16.04 24.18 14.40
N GLU A 762 16.72 23.47 13.48
CA GLU A 762 17.62 24.02 12.46
C GLU A 762 17.11 23.82 11.02
N GLY A 763 15.80 23.67 10.84
CA GLY A 763 15.17 23.46 9.54
C GLY A 763 14.26 22.24 9.47
N GLN A 764 13.79 21.91 8.28
CA GLN A 764 12.96 20.72 8.06
C GLN A 764 13.84 19.47 8.04
N GLY A 765 13.42 18.42 8.73
CA GLY A 765 14.04 17.09 8.68
C GLY A 765 13.20 16.12 7.87
N TRP A 766 13.86 15.00 7.50
CA TRP A 766 13.24 13.88 6.81
C TRP A 766 12.79 12.81 7.80
N ASP A 767 12.49 11.63 7.33
CA ASP A 767 11.92 10.45 8.01
C ASP A 767 12.49 10.04 9.40
N ASN A 768 13.53 10.69 9.89
CA ASN A 768 14.09 10.45 11.23
C ASN A 768 13.95 11.71 12.09
N PRO A 769 12.85 11.88 12.83
CA PRO A 769 12.65 13.01 13.71
C PRO A 769 13.63 12.99 14.89
N SER A 770 14.09 14.17 15.33
CA SER A 770 14.96 14.30 16.49
C SER A 770 14.32 13.67 17.74
N GLY A 771 15.08 12.84 18.46
CA GLY A 771 14.63 12.19 19.69
C GLY A 771 13.77 10.95 19.50
N TYR A 772 13.64 10.45 18.26
CA TYR A 772 12.93 9.20 17.94
C TYR A 772 13.87 8.19 17.31
N GLU A 773 13.75 6.97 17.74
CA GLU A 773 14.44 5.82 17.15
C GLU A 773 13.42 4.75 16.78
N ARG A 774 13.57 4.17 15.58
CA ARG A 774 12.80 2.99 15.19
C ARG A 774 13.24 1.80 16.02
N ARG A 775 12.30 1.07 16.61
CA ARG A 775 12.60 -0.15 17.36
C ARG A 775 13.26 -1.21 16.50
N ASN A 776 14.22 -1.91 17.06
CA ASN A 776 14.77 -3.15 16.54
C ASN A 776 13.89 -4.32 17.01
N MET A 777 13.14 -4.96 16.07
CA MET A 777 12.30 -6.13 16.35
C MET A 777 12.82 -7.35 15.59
#